data_edbb8542904de78d9da1298f756719c2
#
_entry.id   edbb8542904de78d9da1298f756719c2
#
_cell.length_a   1.000
_cell.length_b   1.000
_cell.length_c   1.000
_cell.angle_alpha   90.00
_cell.angle_beta   90.00
_cell.angle_gamma   90.00
#
_symmetry.space_group_name_H-M   'P 1'
#
loop_
_entity.id
_entity.type
_entity.pdbx_description
1 polymer ?
#
loop_
_entity_poly.entity_id
_entity_poly.type
_entity_poly.pdbx_seq_one_letter_code
_entity_poly.pdbx_strand_id
1 'polypeptide(L)'
;MINIKNILIVCISLVMYSIVFSSCKSDDIASGIFEIATKDLVVDVDKESTTVYIPVNSSLTINDWEVDYDKSWITHGKKRNSLVLSFEANPGKTKRTAAIKVTSPVAEYTLAINQYGPNDVVITDDKDVRVKPTSGIGTNPSGSNTIECTWDGSPRPYMTYTVPATLEYFFSGTEVIDYIIYAPTSTGNFGKLKLYTATAENPEYTLKGEYNFEMKSESSTIHFTTGIKATKIKFEVQEGKNNMAGCSEMEFCTKTITLTQQLLNVFADITCSELKPDINDDAIEELPAEYFKRIAYALKNNRYSEWEKEFRVQEYKAYSNNEEWATKLKIKKYTDLDNPTGISVEKGDELIVLVGDTHNQSIYLECIDEETTSSNDDHEYQRPAAHGHTFSLKPGVNKLVMTSSGQLFLIYTADIFSPDAQPIKIHIPLGSGKVTGYFDTEKHKTNEKYAELLSKATHKYFCIRGERIMFYFHTDKLQEVVPHKILPSIDFWNNIIKWEQELMGIEDIQPSQMNNHLMAISPEGSYMWANDYRIAFAKSTLYKILIPEKVMSAKDNVWGPAHEIGHVHQGAINWPSCTETSNNLFSNYVLYKLGKYCSRGLEISKLADAYGLKRSWVELGYSELYMRMQWQLWNYFHRLGNMPNFFPELFKELRANPLTFNNPGLAQLQYAKAVCKVANMDMTEFFERWGFFREVMLMNYEDYGKYMYIVNQGMIDQAKVYMATFSKKVPPIYYLEDRKNGDVGIEDYKVGDVGYYTQFQDNVKITGTPTYKLSGSKITVNNGTQAVAFEVRKGNENGELLYFFNFLSYTLPQTVLVDGIKFYAVQADGKRIEMKEE
;
A
#
# COMPACT_ATOMS: atom_id res chain seq x y z
N MET A 1 50.29 -39.28 -4.10
CA MET A 1 48.91 -38.79 -4.37
C MET A 1 49.01 -37.29 -4.24
N ILE A 2 49.12 -36.60 -5.35
CA ILE A 2 49.24 -35.14 -5.40
C ILE A 2 47.82 -34.56 -5.25
N ASN A 3 47.66 -33.68 -4.32
CA ASN A 3 46.40 -33.16 -3.82
C ASN A 3 45.77 -32.25 -4.86
N ILE A 4 44.60 -32.61 -5.40
CA ILE A 4 43.85 -31.91 -6.44
C ILE A 4 43.46 -30.46 -6.02
N LYS A 5 43.49 -30.15 -4.74
CA LYS A 5 43.25 -28.78 -4.21
C LYS A 5 44.27 -27.73 -4.65
N ASN A 6 45.51 -28.14 -4.96
CA ASN A 6 46.54 -27.17 -5.34
C ASN A 6 46.55 -26.82 -6.83
N ILE A 7 45.78 -27.52 -7.66
CA ILE A 7 45.67 -27.19 -9.10
C ILE A 7 44.63 -26.08 -9.33
N LEU A 8 43.59 -25.98 -8.49
CA LEU A 8 42.55 -24.96 -8.64
C LEU A 8 43.01 -23.57 -8.17
N ILE A 9 43.91 -23.49 -7.17
CA ILE A 9 44.50 -22.24 -6.66
C ILE A 9 45.52 -21.67 -7.67
N VAL A 10 46.19 -22.48 -8.42
CA VAL A 10 47.14 -22.04 -9.43
C VAL A 10 46.44 -21.48 -10.66
N CYS A 11 45.22 -21.91 -10.98
CA CYS A 11 44.44 -21.32 -12.10
C CYS A 11 43.87 -19.92 -11.80
N ILE A 12 43.58 -19.58 -10.53
CA ILE A 12 43.06 -18.26 -10.16
C ILE A 12 44.17 -17.21 -10.06
N SER A 13 45.38 -17.60 -9.64
CA SER A 13 46.56 -16.72 -9.56
C SER A 13 47.23 -16.47 -10.93
N LEU A 14 46.99 -17.29 -11.92
CA LEU A 14 47.61 -17.17 -13.27
C LEU A 14 46.82 -16.20 -14.22
N VAL A 15 45.59 -15.79 -13.86
CA VAL A 15 44.80 -14.83 -14.63
C VAL A 15 45.25 -13.37 -14.39
N MET A 16 46.05 -13.12 -13.34
CA MET A 16 46.53 -11.77 -13.05
C MET A 16 47.93 -11.42 -13.57
N TYR A 17 48.62 -12.33 -14.31
CA TYR A 17 50.03 -12.10 -14.71
C TYR A 17 50.35 -12.50 -16.15
N SER A 18 49.44 -12.34 -17.09
CA SER A 18 49.79 -12.50 -18.52
C SER A 18 49.56 -11.24 -19.33
N ILE A 19 50.12 -10.15 -18.89
CA ILE A 19 50.51 -9.06 -19.77
C ILE A 19 52.02 -9.01 -19.65
N VAL A 20 52.76 -9.46 -20.66
CA VAL A 20 53.96 -8.90 -21.23
C VAL A 20 54.84 -9.95 -21.97
N PHE A 21 55.11 -9.60 -23.23
CA PHE A 21 56.17 -10.03 -24.15
C PHE A 21 56.02 -11.38 -24.87
N SER A 22 55.57 -11.29 -26.08
CA SER A 22 56.02 -12.14 -27.18
C SER A 22 56.83 -11.31 -28.17
N SER A 23 58.03 -11.72 -28.44
CA SER A 23 58.96 -11.11 -29.39
C SER A 23 58.57 -11.43 -30.84
N CYS A 24 58.81 -10.50 -31.69
CA CYS A 24 58.72 -10.42 -33.16
C CYS A 24 58.82 -11.75 -33.92
N LYS A 25 57.79 -12.05 -34.71
CA LYS A 25 57.87 -12.50 -36.07
C LYS A 25 56.89 -11.67 -36.87
N SER A 26 57.36 -11.06 -37.92
CA SER A 26 56.58 -10.32 -38.89
C SER A 26 55.63 -11.24 -39.65
N ASP A 27 54.34 -11.07 -39.40
CA ASP A 27 53.27 -11.40 -40.32
C ASP A 27 52.05 -10.52 -39.93
N ASP A 28 51.38 -9.95 -40.88
CA ASP A 28 50.32 -8.97 -40.86
C ASP A 28 49.58 -8.79 -39.52
N ILE A 29 49.86 -7.69 -38.83
CA ILE A 29 49.13 -7.29 -37.60
C ILE A 29 47.70 -7.00 -38.05
N ALA A 30 46.76 -7.86 -37.75
CA ALA A 30 45.34 -7.63 -37.90
C ALA A 30 44.99 -6.36 -37.12
N SER A 31 44.73 -5.25 -37.79
CA SER A 31 44.31 -4.00 -37.19
C SER A 31 42.84 -4.08 -36.86
N GLY A 32 42.49 -4.22 -35.61
CA GLY A 32 41.09 -4.24 -35.14
C GLY A 32 40.98 -4.05 -33.64
N ILE A 33 39.81 -3.69 -33.17
CA ILE A 33 39.46 -3.62 -31.75
C ILE A 33 38.62 -4.86 -31.43
N PHE A 34 38.95 -5.55 -30.32
CA PHE A 34 38.14 -6.62 -29.76
C PHE A 34 38.34 -6.62 -28.27
N GLU A 35 37.30 -6.15 -27.51
CA GLU A 35 37.40 -5.97 -26.07
C GLU A 35 36.14 -6.49 -25.39
N ILE A 36 36.35 -7.25 -24.31
CA ILE A 36 35.35 -7.62 -23.30
C ILE A 36 35.81 -7.01 -21.99
N ALA A 37 34.92 -6.23 -21.36
CA ALA A 37 35.25 -5.54 -20.12
C ALA A 37 35.59 -6.55 -19.00
N THR A 38 36.56 -6.24 -18.14
CA THR A 38 37.00 -7.14 -17.03
C THR A 38 35.84 -7.56 -16.15
N LYS A 39 34.89 -6.68 -15.90
CA LYS A 39 33.69 -6.97 -15.11
C LYS A 39 32.78 -8.06 -15.73
N ASP A 40 32.84 -8.23 -17.04
CA ASP A 40 32.02 -9.17 -17.80
C ASP A 40 32.74 -10.52 -18.04
N LEU A 41 33.97 -10.69 -17.53
CA LEU A 41 34.73 -11.95 -17.65
C LEU A 41 34.27 -13.02 -16.65
N VAL A 42 33.44 -12.66 -15.65
CA VAL A 42 32.82 -13.63 -14.78
C VAL A 42 31.31 -13.47 -14.89
N VAL A 43 30.63 -14.55 -15.23
CA VAL A 43 29.19 -14.61 -15.48
C VAL A 43 28.56 -15.49 -14.43
N ASP A 44 27.83 -14.86 -13.52
CA ASP A 44 27.04 -15.57 -12.51
C ASP A 44 25.61 -15.74 -13.03
N VAL A 45 25.10 -16.95 -12.99
CA VAL A 45 23.80 -17.36 -13.53
C VAL A 45 23.01 -18.10 -12.47
N ASP A 46 21.75 -17.78 -12.34
CA ASP A 46 20.84 -18.48 -11.44
C ASP A 46 20.52 -19.90 -11.91
N LYS A 47 19.82 -20.67 -11.11
CA LYS A 47 19.45 -22.07 -11.38
C LYS A 47 18.61 -22.26 -12.64
N GLU A 48 17.85 -21.23 -13.03
CA GLU A 48 16.90 -21.31 -14.14
C GLU A 48 17.60 -21.29 -15.51
N SER A 49 16.91 -21.77 -16.55
CA SER A 49 17.33 -21.53 -17.92
C SER A 49 17.26 -20.03 -18.22
N THR A 50 18.31 -19.47 -18.77
CA THR A 50 18.39 -18.04 -19.06
C THR A 50 19.31 -17.74 -20.20
N THR A 51 19.22 -16.50 -20.72
CA THR A 51 20.12 -15.99 -21.75
C THR A 51 20.79 -14.71 -21.27
N VAL A 52 22.11 -14.67 -21.34
CA VAL A 52 22.94 -13.53 -20.93
C VAL A 52 23.61 -12.91 -22.16
N TYR A 53 23.63 -11.59 -22.23
CA TYR A 53 24.29 -10.82 -23.28
C TYR A 53 25.56 -10.19 -22.72
N ILE A 54 26.72 -10.65 -23.22
CA ILE A 54 28.03 -10.12 -22.86
C ILE A 54 28.39 -9.04 -23.86
N PRO A 55 28.54 -7.77 -23.46
CA PRO A 55 28.93 -6.71 -24.38
C PRO A 55 30.32 -6.96 -24.97
N VAL A 56 30.46 -6.80 -26.30
CA VAL A 56 31.72 -6.90 -27.01
C VAL A 56 31.93 -5.61 -27.78
N ASN A 57 32.98 -4.87 -27.46
CA ASN A 57 33.40 -3.72 -28.24
C ASN A 57 34.33 -4.21 -29.36
N SER A 58 33.83 -4.27 -30.59
CA SER A 58 34.58 -4.85 -31.71
C SER A 58 34.38 -4.09 -33.03
N SER A 59 35.50 -3.86 -33.72
CA SER A 59 35.50 -3.46 -35.10
C SER A 59 35.50 -4.66 -36.07
N LEU A 60 35.71 -5.87 -35.56
CA LEU A 60 35.74 -7.13 -36.32
C LEU A 60 34.35 -7.60 -36.70
N THR A 61 34.24 -8.42 -37.73
CA THR A 61 32.96 -9.08 -38.05
C THR A 61 32.71 -10.28 -37.11
N ILE A 62 31.48 -10.74 -37.07
CA ILE A 62 31.12 -11.91 -36.22
C ILE A 62 31.80 -13.21 -36.62
N ASN A 63 32.40 -13.29 -37.83
CA ASN A 63 33.09 -14.45 -38.31
C ASN A 63 34.60 -14.42 -38.00
N ASP A 64 35.12 -13.27 -37.56
CA ASP A 64 36.54 -13.08 -37.27
C ASP A 64 36.94 -13.49 -35.84
N TRP A 65 36.03 -13.98 -35.03
CA TRP A 65 36.31 -14.47 -33.66
C TRP A 65 35.53 -15.74 -33.37
N GLU A 66 36.05 -16.56 -32.47
CA GLU A 66 35.53 -17.87 -32.14
C GLU A 66 35.21 -17.99 -30.65
N VAL A 67 34.30 -18.91 -30.30
CA VAL A 67 33.88 -19.21 -28.96
C VAL A 67 34.00 -20.71 -28.75
N ASP A 68 34.80 -21.12 -27.76
CA ASP A 68 35.07 -22.50 -27.47
C ASP A 68 34.72 -22.83 -26.00
N TYR A 69 34.02 -23.95 -25.78
CA TYR A 69 33.66 -24.50 -24.46
C TYR A 69 33.26 -25.97 -24.61
N ASP A 70 33.36 -26.72 -23.48
CA ASP A 70 33.13 -28.17 -23.45
C ASP A 70 31.81 -28.57 -22.74
N LYS A 71 30.92 -27.64 -22.39
CA LYS A 71 29.73 -27.90 -21.61
C LYS A 71 28.48 -27.93 -22.46
N SER A 72 27.74 -29.04 -22.44
CA SER A 72 26.49 -29.24 -23.21
C SER A 72 25.32 -28.39 -22.75
N TRP A 73 25.34 -27.93 -21.51
CA TRP A 73 24.31 -27.07 -20.94
C TRP A 73 24.46 -25.57 -21.29
N ILE A 74 25.45 -25.25 -22.13
CA ILE A 74 25.68 -23.91 -22.64
C ILE A 74 25.53 -23.92 -24.15
N THR A 75 24.83 -22.92 -24.69
CA THR A 75 24.83 -22.62 -26.12
C THR A 75 25.18 -21.15 -26.36
N HIS A 76 25.73 -20.82 -27.49
CA HIS A 76 26.09 -19.45 -27.78
C HIS A 76 25.55 -18.94 -29.12
N GLY A 77 25.40 -17.63 -29.23
CA GLY A 77 25.15 -16.88 -30.44
C GLY A 77 26.05 -15.66 -30.51
N LYS A 78 26.41 -15.20 -31.69
CA LYS A 78 27.22 -14.00 -31.88
C LYS A 78 26.39 -12.89 -32.52
N LYS A 79 26.43 -11.67 -31.94
CA LYS A 79 25.89 -10.45 -32.53
C LYS A 79 27.00 -9.43 -32.66
N ARG A 80 26.81 -8.39 -33.47
CA ARG A 80 27.85 -7.40 -33.78
C ARG A 80 28.54 -6.85 -32.51
N ASN A 81 27.81 -6.55 -31.50
CA ASN A 81 28.32 -5.93 -30.26
C ASN A 81 28.03 -6.78 -29.00
N SER A 82 27.75 -8.07 -29.15
CA SER A 82 27.52 -8.94 -27.97
C SER A 82 27.72 -10.42 -28.29
N LEU A 83 28.29 -11.13 -27.33
CA LEU A 83 28.23 -12.57 -27.24
C LEU A 83 26.96 -12.94 -26.46
N VAL A 84 26.11 -13.78 -27.02
CA VAL A 84 24.87 -14.26 -26.39
C VAL A 84 25.13 -15.67 -25.86
N LEU A 85 24.99 -15.85 -24.56
CA LEU A 85 25.13 -17.16 -23.91
C LEU A 85 23.77 -17.60 -23.38
N SER A 86 23.32 -18.77 -23.78
CA SER A 86 22.10 -19.37 -23.26
C SER A 86 22.45 -20.61 -22.43
N PHE A 87 21.84 -20.72 -21.27
CA PHE A 87 22.07 -21.73 -20.25
C PHE A 87 20.82 -22.56 -20.03
N GLU A 88 20.97 -23.89 -19.95
CA GLU A 88 19.92 -24.78 -19.46
C GLU A 88 19.82 -24.67 -17.93
N ALA A 89 18.64 -24.97 -17.37
CA ALA A 89 18.47 -25.00 -15.93
C ALA A 89 19.47 -25.94 -15.23
N ASN A 90 19.97 -25.56 -14.05
CA ASN A 90 20.81 -26.42 -13.20
C ASN A 90 19.93 -27.24 -12.23
N PRO A 91 19.67 -28.51 -12.49
CA PRO A 91 18.87 -29.36 -11.61
C PRO A 91 19.66 -29.84 -10.38
N GLY A 92 21.00 -29.64 -10.39
CA GLY A 92 21.89 -30.03 -9.28
C GLY A 92 21.78 -29.12 -8.07
N LYS A 93 22.00 -29.64 -6.88
CA LYS A 93 22.01 -28.88 -5.62
C LYS A 93 23.22 -27.96 -5.44
N THR A 94 24.24 -28.13 -6.29
CA THR A 94 25.52 -27.42 -6.19
C THR A 94 25.76 -26.54 -7.41
N LYS A 95 26.57 -25.52 -7.22
CA LYS A 95 27.09 -24.68 -8.31
C LYS A 95 27.81 -25.53 -9.34
N ARG A 96 27.52 -25.34 -10.63
CA ARG A 96 28.30 -25.86 -11.74
C ARG A 96 29.06 -24.75 -12.44
N THR A 97 30.24 -25.05 -12.96
CA THR A 97 31.13 -24.06 -13.55
C THR A 97 31.57 -24.47 -14.96
N ALA A 98 31.86 -23.46 -15.77
CA ALA A 98 32.47 -23.64 -17.07
C ALA A 98 33.45 -22.49 -17.37
N ALA A 99 34.37 -22.73 -18.27
CA ALA A 99 35.20 -21.72 -18.85
C ALA A 99 34.82 -21.60 -20.34
N ILE A 100 34.57 -20.39 -20.80
CA ILE A 100 34.30 -20.09 -22.20
C ILE A 100 35.48 -19.29 -22.74
N LYS A 101 36.17 -19.83 -23.74
CA LYS A 101 37.28 -19.16 -24.41
C LYS A 101 36.74 -18.39 -25.61
N VAL A 102 37.06 -17.10 -25.70
CA VAL A 102 36.71 -16.24 -26.82
C VAL A 102 37.99 -15.75 -27.46
N THR A 103 38.21 -16.16 -28.69
CA THR A 103 39.48 -15.91 -29.40
C THR A 103 39.23 -15.08 -30.65
N SER A 104 39.96 -13.99 -30.82
CA SER A 104 40.00 -13.17 -32.00
C SER A 104 41.44 -13.01 -32.51
N PRO A 105 41.71 -12.52 -33.74
CA PRO A 105 43.04 -12.23 -34.22
C PRO A 105 43.86 -11.24 -33.39
N VAL A 106 43.17 -10.42 -32.54
CA VAL A 106 43.80 -9.32 -31.79
C VAL A 106 43.77 -9.52 -30.28
N ALA A 107 42.87 -10.39 -29.74
CA ALA A 107 42.77 -10.64 -28.31
C ALA A 107 42.13 -11.99 -27.98
N GLU A 108 42.43 -12.50 -26.81
CA GLU A 108 41.87 -13.74 -26.25
C GLU A 108 41.31 -13.43 -24.87
N TYR A 109 40.09 -13.90 -24.58
CA TYR A 109 39.45 -13.78 -23.29
C TYR A 109 38.95 -15.14 -22.80
N THR A 110 38.98 -15.35 -21.47
CA THR A 110 38.34 -16.49 -20.86
C THR A 110 37.26 -15.99 -19.90
N LEU A 111 36.02 -16.37 -20.19
CA LEU A 111 34.89 -16.10 -19.29
C LEU A 111 34.73 -17.25 -18.33
N ALA A 112 34.68 -16.95 -17.05
CA ALA A 112 34.34 -17.91 -16.00
C ALA A 112 32.83 -17.89 -15.77
N ILE A 113 32.19 -19.02 -16.00
CA ILE A 113 30.74 -19.17 -15.82
C ILE A 113 30.48 -19.89 -14.51
N ASN A 114 29.63 -19.33 -13.66
CA ASN A 114 29.13 -19.95 -12.44
C ASN A 114 27.60 -20.02 -12.56
N GLN A 115 27.04 -21.22 -12.72
CA GLN A 115 25.59 -21.40 -12.62
C GLN A 115 25.29 -22.08 -11.28
N TYR A 116 24.53 -21.35 -10.45
CA TYR A 116 24.16 -21.79 -9.12
C TYR A 116 23.06 -22.85 -9.17
N GLY A 117 22.98 -23.66 -8.11
CA GLY A 117 21.89 -24.59 -7.89
C GLY A 117 20.72 -23.94 -7.12
N PRO A 118 19.72 -24.72 -6.73
CA PRO A 118 18.70 -24.30 -5.78
C PRO A 118 19.32 -23.73 -4.50
N ASN A 119 18.55 -22.85 -3.83
CA ASN A 119 18.98 -22.23 -2.58
C ASN A 119 19.26 -23.30 -1.50
N ASP A 120 20.50 -23.37 -1.00
CA ASP A 120 20.98 -24.34 -0.01
C ASP A 120 20.93 -23.80 1.43
N VAL A 121 20.31 -22.67 1.66
CA VAL A 121 20.18 -22.07 2.99
C VAL A 121 19.27 -22.91 3.88
N VAL A 122 19.82 -23.40 4.97
CA VAL A 122 19.09 -24.10 6.03
C VAL A 122 18.97 -23.15 7.22
N ILE A 123 17.74 -22.81 7.59
CA ILE A 123 17.47 -22.07 8.83
C ILE A 123 17.35 -23.10 9.94
N THR A 124 18.36 -23.10 10.83
CA THR A 124 18.31 -23.91 12.05
C THR A 124 17.48 -23.20 13.11
N ASP A 125 16.76 -23.97 13.91
CA ASP A 125 16.16 -23.43 15.15
C ASP A 125 17.29 -22.89 16.04
N ASP A 126 17.25 -21.59 16.32
CA ASP A 126 18.27 -20.91 17.17
C ASP A 126 18.10 -21.21 18.66
N LYS A 127 17.55 -22.38 18.98
CA LYS A 127 17.39 -22.82 20.36
C LYS A 127 18.71 -23.44 20.84
N ASP A 128 19.20 -22.93 21.96
CA ASP A 128 20.33 -23.51 22.64
C ASP A 128 20.07 -24.98 22.99
N VAL A 129 21.09 -25.80 22.82
CA VAL A 129 20.98 -27.25 23.05
C VAL A 129 21.02 -27.52 24.55
N ARG A 130 20.02 -28.24 25.05
CA ARG A 130 20.03 -28.71 26.43
C ARG A 130 20.92 -29.95 26.57
N VAL A 131 21.92 -29.85 27.44
CA VAL A 131 22.80 -30.96 27.84
C VAL A 131 22.17 -31.68 29.03
N LYS A 132 21.80 -32.95 28.86
CA LYS A 132 21.16 -33.70 29.93
C LYS A 132 22.22 -34.35 30.84
N PRO A 133 22.06 -34.21 32.19
CA PRO A 133 22.83 -35.02 33.12
C PRO A 133 22.59 -36.51 32.87
N THR A 134 23.63 -37.31 33.05
CA THR A 134 23.55 -38.79 33.01
C THR A 134 23.04 -39.38 34.31
N SER A 135 23.27 -38.68 35.42
CA SER A 135 22.80 -39.02 36.76
C SER A 135 23.05 -37.84 37.70
N GLY A 136 22.55 -37.90 38.93
CA GLY A 136 22.82 -36.87 39.94
C GLY A 136 22.63 -37.35 41.35
N ILE A 137 23.11 -36.57 42.33
CA ILE A 137 22.97 -36.84 43.77
C ILE A 137 22.51 -35.58 44.48
N GLY A 138 21.44 -35.64 45.23
CA GLY A 138 20.92 -34.53 46.01
C GLY A 138 20.91 -34.85 47.51
N THR A 139 21.18 -33.88 48.38
CA THR A 139 21.12 -34.00 49.82
C THR A 139 19.72 -34.31 50.30
N ASN A 140 19.54 -35.48 50.98
CA ASN A 140 18.29 -35.87 51.70
C ASN A 140 17.01 -35.48 50.97
N PRO A 141 16.74 -35.99 49.73
CA PRO A 141 15.53 -35.61 49.01
C PRO A 141 14.24 -35.96 49.79
N SER A 142 13.25 -35.10 49.66
CA SER A 142 11.96 -35.27 50.32
C SER A 142 11.08 -36.28 49.56
N GLY A 143 10.93 -37.48 50.15
CA GLY A 143 10.07 -38.51 49.54
C GLY A 143 10.59 -38.97 48.18
N SER A 144 9.69 -38.96 47.19
CA SER A 144 10.03 -39.33 45.79
C SER A 144 10.58 -38.19 44.94
N ASN A 145 10.84 -37.04 45.51
CA ASN A 145 11.32 -35.83 44.79
C ASN A 145 12.87 -35.83 44.73
N THR A 146 13.40 -36.78 44.00
CA THR A 146 14.85 -36.97 43.81
C THR A 146 15.41 -35.91 42.90
N ILE A 147 16.73 -35.87 42.75
CA ILE A 147 17.42 -34.88 41.94
C ILE A 147 17.06 -34.98 40.44
N GLU A 148 16.69 -36.16 39.99
CA GLU A 148 16.28 -36.42 38.60
C GLU A 148 15.04 -35.59 38.20
N CYS A 149 14.19 -35.21 39.17
CA CYS A 149 13.05 -34.30 38.94
C CYS A 149 13.51 -32.92 38.40
N THR A 150 14.77 -32.54 38.56
CA THR A 150 15.30 -31.25 38.11
C THR A 150 15.64 -31.19 36.61
N TRP A 151 15.52 -32.32 35.85
CA TRP A 151 15.77 -32.35 34.39
C TRP A 151 14.89 -33.36 33.63
N ASP A 152 13.81 -33.83 34.25
CA ASP A 152 12.88 -34.79 33.66
C ASP A 152 11.69 -34.15 32.94
N GLY A 153 11.55 -32.78 33.03
CA GLY A 153 10.41 -32.01 32.50
C GLY A 153 9.11 -32.23 33.29
N SER A 154 9.18 -32.83 34.47
CA SER A 154 8.06 -33.09 35.36
C SER A 154 7.72 -31.84 36.21
N PRO A 155 6.46 -31.60 36.55
CA PRO A 155 6.11 -30.51 37.46
C PRO A 155 6.54 -30.80 38.92
N ARG A 156 7.11 -31.99 39.21
CA ARG A 156 7.59 -32.37 40.55
C ARG A 156 9.00 -31.81 40.77
N PRO A 157 9.21 -30.92 41.75
CA PRO A 157 10.52 -30.36 42.04
C PRO A 157 11.38 -31.31 42.91
N TYR A 158 12.69 -31.18 42.78
CA TYR A 158 13.59 -31.62 43.87
C TYR A 158 13.36 -30.71 45.09
N MET A 159 13.36 -31.32 46.29
CA MET A 159 13.18 -30.58 47.51
C MET A 159 13.95 -31.29 48.68
N THR A 160 14.66 -30.48 49.47
CA THR A 160 15.21 -30.93 50.75
C THR A 160 14.88 -29.90 51.84
N TYR A 161 14.60 -30.40 53.06
CA TYR A 161 14.27 -29.58 54.23
C TYR A 161 15.48 -29.13 55.06
N THR A 162 16.69 -29.31 54.50
CA THR A 162 17.93 -28.93 55.19
C THR A 162 18.79 -28.06 54.30
N VAL A 163 19.35 -27.01 54.87
CA VAL A 163 20.47 -26.21 54.28
C VAL A 163 21.56 -26.16 55.36
N PRO A 164 22.85 -26.27 54.96
CA PRO A 164 23.35 -26.36 53.59
C PRO A 164 22.98 -27.67 52.88
N ALA A 165 22.75 -27.58 51.55
CA ALA A 165 22.39 -28.71 50.70
C ALA A 165 23.30 -28.78 49.48
N THR A 166 23.56 -29.99 49.00
CA THR A 166 24.37 -30.22 47.79
C THR A 166 23.50 -30.84 46.69
N LEU A 167 23.59 -30.28 45.51
CA LEU A 167 23.05 -30.86 44.27
C LEU A 167 24.22 -31.11 43.33
N GLU A 168 24.43 -32.36 42.95
CA GLU A 168 25.56 -32.80 42.14
C GLU A 168 25.03 -33.47 40.87
N TYR A 169 25.51 -33.06 39.72
CA TYR A 169 25.08 -33.53 38.38
C TYR A 169 26.28 -34.12 37.64
N PHE A 170 26.09 -35.26 36.99
CA PHE A 170 27.15 -35.97 36.25
C PHE A 170 26.84 -35.92 34.74
N PHE A 171 27.88 -35.74 33.92
CA PHE A 171 27.79 -35.62 32.48
C PHE A 171 28.82 -36.51 31.76
N SER A 172 28.62 -36.70 30.43
CA SER A 172 29.57 -37.42 29.58
C SER A 172 30.94 -36.75 29.46
N GLY A 173 31.02 -35.45 29.66
CA GLY A 173 32.21 -34.62 29.45
C GLY A 173 32.53 -34.32 27.98
N THR A 174 31.65 -34.68 27.05
CA THR A 174 31.85 -34.44 25.61
C THR A 174 31.22 -33.13 25.13
N GLU A 175 30.10 -32.73 25.76
CA GLU A 175 29.32 -31.56 25.39
C GLU A 175 29.79 -30.33 26.15
N VAL A 176 29.72 -29.17 25.49
CA VAL A 176 30.08 -27.88 26.10
C VAL A 176 28.84 -27.30 26.80
N ILE A 177 29.01 -26.88 28.04
CA ILE A 177 27.98 -26.17 28.80
C ILE A 177 28.42 -24.72 28.91
N ASP A 178 27.63 -23.80 28.30
CA ASP A 178 27.92 -22.36 28.26
C ASP A 178 27.20 -21.60 29.37
N TYR A 179 26.04 -22.11 29.81
CA TYR A 179 25.29 -21.51 30.90
C TYR A 179 24.32 -22.51 31.56
N ILE A 180 23.88 -22.14 32.75
CA ILE A 180 22.98 -22.97 33.58
C ILE A 180 21.79 -22.10 33.97
N ILE A 181 20.55 -22.63 33.83
CA ILE A 181 19.32 -21.97 34.31
C ILE A 181 18.78 -22.74 35.49
N TYR A 182 18.60 -22.06 36.60
CA TYR A 182 17.90 -22.56 37.78
C TYR A 182 16.48 -22.06 37.78
N ALA A 183 15.51 -22.93 37.80
CA ALA A 183 14.07 -22.60 37.99
C ALA A 183 13.70 -22.94 39.44
N PRO A 184 13.24 -21.91 40.21
CA PRO A 184 12.91 -22.07 41.63
C PRO A 184 11.58 -22.82 41.82
N THR A 185 11.32 -23.19 43.06
CA THR A 185 10.06 -23.73 43.53
C THR A 185 9.21 -22.64 44.21
N SER A 186 8.00 -22.96 44.71
CA SER A 186 7.20 -22.03 45.52
C SER A 186 7.79 -21.82 46.92
N THR A 187 8.59 -22.85 47.37
CA THR A 187 9.20 -22.88 48.71
C THR A 187 10.63 -23.32 48.65
N GLY A 188 11.58 -22.97 49.24
CA GLY A 188 12.97 -23.46 49.13
C GLY A 188 13.82 -22.86 48.02
N ASN A 189 13.44 -21.70 47.53
CA ASN A 189 14.19 -20.97 46.50
C ASN A 189 15.62 -20.68 46.98
N PHE A 190 16.65 -20.91 46.14
CA PHE A 190 18.04 -20.71 46.50
C PHE A 190 18.36 -19.25 46.83
N GLY A 191 19.10 -19.05 47.92
CA GLY A 191 19.76 -17.81 48.29
C GLY A 191 21.23 -17.87 47.87
N LYS A 192 22.13 -17.88 48.85
CA LYS A 192 23.56 -18.02 48.63
C LYS A 192 23.96 -19.43 48.27
N LEU A 193 24.81 -19.56 47.25
CA LEU A 193 25.31 -20.87 46.80
C LEU A 193 26.74 -20.75 46.23
N LYS A 194 27.46 -21.87 46.25
CA LYS A 194 28.74 -22.04 45.56
C LYS A 194 28.57 -23.02 44.40
N LEU A 195 29.19 -22.73 43.27
CA LEU A 195 29.22 -23.58 42.09
C LEU A 195 30.62 -24.15 41.88
N TYR A 196 30.69 -25.46 41.76
CA TYR A 196 31.93 -26.21 41.45
C TYR A 196 31.75 -27.00 40.17
N THR A 197 32.82 -27.15 39.42
CA THR A 197 32.85 -28.03 38.23
C THR A 197 34.09 -28.93 38.25
N ALA A 198 33.97 -30.09 37.60
CA ALA A 198 35.09 -30.94 37.25
C ALA A 198 35.00 -31.31 35.75
N THR A 199 36.16 -31.55 35.12
CA THR A 199 36.27 -31.96 33.71
C THR A 199 37.06 -33.30 33.62
N ALA A 200 37.13 -33.89 32.43
CA ALA A 200 37.95 -35.09 32.22
C ALA A 200 39.44 -34.82 32.48
N GLU A 201 39.91 -33.61 32.19
CA GLU A 201 41.32 -33.20 32.38
C GLU A 201 41.62 -32.81 33.84
N ASN A 202 40.59 -32.30 34.55
CA ASN A 202 40.72 -31.99 35.98
C ASN A 202 39.52 -32.60 36.74
N PRO A 203 39.64 -33.85 37.22
CA PRO A 203 38.54 -34.58 37.84
C PRO A 203 38.19 -34.10 39.26
N GLU A 204 39.02 -33.25 39.85
CA GLU A 204 38.75 -32.63 41.15
C GLU A 204 37.87 -31.40 41.01
N TYR A 205 37.02 -31.15 42.01
CA TYR A 205 36.14 -30.01 42.04
C TYR A 205 36.91 -28.69 42.14
N THR A 206 36.67 -27.81 41.16
CA THR A 206 37.16 -26.43 41.13
C THR A 206 36.02 -25.47 41.36
N LEU A 207 36.15 -24.57 42.32
CA LEU A 207 35.18 -23.49 42.54
C LEU A 207 35.12 -22.56 41.32
N LYS A 208 33.93 -22.35 40.75
CA LYS A 208 33.69 -21.48 39.62
C LYS A 208 33.09 -20.11 39.99
N GLY A 209 32.37 -20.07 41.11
CA GLY A 209 31.84 -18.82 41.62
C GLY A 209 30.95 -19.00 42.83
N GLU A 210 30.70 -17.90 43.50
CA GLU A 210 29.73 -17.77 44.58
C GLU A 210 28.61 -16.86 44.04
N TYR A 211 27.35 -17.28 44.23
CA TYR A 211 26.16 -16.61 43.69
C TYR A 211 25.16 -16.39 44.81
N ASN A 212 24.32 -15.35 44.62
CA ASN A 212 23.17 -15.12 45.49
C ASN A 212 21.93 -14.93 44.62
N PHE A 213 21.03 -15.88 44.64
CA PHE A 213 19.75 -15.80 43.88
C PHE A 213 18.64 -15.10 44.67
N GLU A 214 18.95 -14.56 45.84
CA GLU A 214 18.08 -13.71 46.65
C GLU A 214 16.73 -14.35 46.99
N MET A 215 16.65 -15.71 46.93
CA MET A 215 15.41 -16.48 47.15
C MET A 215 14.23 -16.03 46.23
N LYS A 216 14.53 -15.53 45.00
CA LYS A 216 13.52 -15.04 44.04
C LYS A 216 12.62 -16.17 43.58
N SER A 217 11.43 -15.77 43.07
CA SER A 217 10.46 -16.65 42.39
C SER A 217 10.73 -16.81 40.88
N GLU A 218 11.58 -15.95 40.32
CA GLU A 218 12.01 -16.00 38.91
C GLU A 218 13.25 -16.88 38.75
N SER A 219 13.39 -17.42 37.55
CA SER A 219 14.60 -18.22 37.19
C SER A 219 15.87 -17.39 37.28
N SER A 220 16.99 -18.03 37.68
CA SER A 220 18.32 -17.42 37.75
C SER A 220 19.24 -18.10 36.76
N THR A 221 20.09 -17.34 36.07
CA THR A 221 21.03 -17.89 35.07
C THR A 221 22.49 -17.65 35.50
N ILE A 222 23.32 -18.67 35.37
CA ILE A 222 24.78 -18.57 35.51
C ILE A 222 25.42 -18.76 34.16
N HIS A 223 26.17 -17.76 33.68
CA HIS A 223 26.96 -17.85 32.46
C HIS A 223 28.42 -18.18 32.75
N PHE A 224 29.00 -19.09 31.95
CA PHE A 224 30.43 -19.29 31.94
C PHE A 224 31.10 -18.36 30.93
N THR A 225 32.23 -17.78 31.29
CA THR A 225 33.01 -16.91 30.41
C THR A 225 33.51 -17.65 29.17
N THR A 226 33.87 -18.93 29.37
CA THR A 226 34.23 -19.94 28.36
C THR A 226 33.43 -21.18 28.65
N GLY A 227 32.80 -21.78 27.64
CA GLY A 227 32.05 -23.01 27.80
C GLY A 227 32.89 -24.14 28.40
N ILE A 228 32.28 -25.00 29.19
CA ILE A 228 32.96 -26.03 29.99
C ILE A 228 32.50 -27.41 29.54
N LYS A 229 33.44 -28.31 29.22
CA LYS A 229 33.16 -29.75 29.05
C LYS A 229 33.17 -30.42 30.40
N ALA A 230 32.12 -30.19 31.18
CA ALA A 230 32.03 -30.71 32.54
C ALA A 230 31.73 -32.21 32.55
N THR A 231 32.42 -32.94 33.44
CA THR A 231 32.02 -34.28 33.84
C THR A 231 31.17 -34.26 35.11
N LYS A 232 31.33 -33.20 35.94
CA LYS A 232 30.56 -33.00 37.16
C LYS A 232 30.29 -31.51 37.35
N ILE A 233 29.09 -31.20 37.82
CA ILE A 233 28.69 -29.85 38.29
C ILE A 233 28.05 -30.01 39.65
N LYS A 234 28.51 -29.22 40.64
CA LYS A 234 28.02 -29.28 42.02
C LYS A 234 27.61 -27.90 42.50
N PHE A 235 26.41 -27.81 43.03
CA PHE A 235 25.89 -26.65 43.75
C PHE A 235 25.92 -26.94 45.23
N GLU A 236 26.55 -26.08 46.02
CA GLU A 236 26.44 -26.06 47.46
C GLU A 236 25.54 -24.89 47.86
N VAL A 237 24.27 -25.19 48.15
CA VAL A 237 23.27 -24.21 48.54
C VAL A 237 23.41 -23.95 50.03
N GLN A 238 23.87 -22.75 50.37
CA GLN A 238 24.17 -22.36 51.76
C GLN A 238 22.96 -21.75 52.45
N GLU A 239 22.10 -21.02 51.68
CA GLU A 239 20.91 -20.38 52.13
C GLU A 239 19.75 -20.68 51.16
N GLY A 240 18.58 -20.92 51.67
CA GLY A 240 17.32 -21.10 50.89
C GLY A 240 16.08 -20.67 51.68
N LYS A 241 15.04 -20.30 50.95
CA LYS A 241 13.78 -19.84 51.50
C LYS A 241 13.20 -20.90 52.45
N ASN A 242 12.77 -20.46 53.61
CA ASN A 242 12.21 -21.31 54.71
C ASN A 242 13.24 -22.38 55.22
N ASN A 243 14.53 -22.11 55.10
CA ASN A 243 15.63 -23.04 55.44
C ASN A 243 15.58 -24.38 54.67
N MET A 244 15.13 -24.32 53.39
CA MET A 244 14.97 -25.43 52.48
C MET A 244 15.73 -25.15 51.18
N ALA A 245 16.07 -26.22 50.42
CA ALA A 245 16.60 -26.08 49.06
C ALA A 245 15.66 -26.83 48.13
N GLY A 246 15.10 -26.08 47.16
CA GLY A 246 14.17 -26.57 46.15
C GLY A 246 14.55 -26.13 44.75
N CYS A 247 14.45 -27.05 43.78
CA CYS A 247 14.68 -26.78 42.36
C CYS A 247 13.62 -27.46 41.53
N SER A 248 12.88 -26.66 40.78
CA SER A 248 11.86 -27.15 39.80
C SER A 248 12.56 -27.77 38.59
N GLU A 249 13.42 -26.98 37.97
CA GLU A 249 14.27 -27.43 36.81
C GLU A 249 15.66 -26.83 36.91
N MET A 250 16.64 -27.60 36.47
CA MET A 250 18.03 -27.19 36.29
C MET A 250 18.44 -27.50 34.88
N GLU A 251 18.53 -26.47 34.06
CA GLU A 251 18.86 -26.63 32.64
C GLU A 251 20.32 -26.28 32.40
N PHE A 252 21.03 -27.18 31.72
CA PHE A 252 22.40 -26.99 31.30
C PHE A 252 22.43 -26.80 29.80
N CYS A 253 22.93 -25.67 29.32
CA CYS A 253 22.73 -25.25 27.93
C CYS A 253 24.05 -24.99 27.21
N THR A 254 24.14 -25.46 25.98
CA THR A 254 25.17 -25.08 25.00
C THR A 254 24.61 -23.97 24.16
N LYS A 255 25.32 -22.87 23.99
CA LYS A 255 24.97 -21.82 23.03
C LYS A 255 25.15 -22.34 21.63
N THR A 256 24.10 -22.25 20.87
CA THR A 256 24.15 -22.48 19.42
C THR A 256 24.67 -21.22 18.74
N ILE A 257 25.71 -21.34 17.92
CA ILE A 257 26.13 -20.25 17.04
C ILE A 257 25.09 -20.15 15.95
N THR A 258 24.28 -19.09 16.01
CA THR A 258 23.21 -18.89 15.08
C THR A 258 23.74 -18.65 13.67
N LEU A 259 22.91 -18.89 12.64
CA LEU A 259 23.26 -18.55 11.26
C LEU A 259 23.64 -17.06 11.14
N THR A 260 22.90 -16.19 11.81
CA THR A 260 23.19 -14.74 11.86
C THR A 260 24.59 -14.45 12.42
N GLN A 261 24.99 -15.11 13.51
CA GLN A 261 26.33 -14.93 14.08
C GLN A 261 27.45 -15.43 13.16
N GLN A 262 27.21 -16.50 12.40
CA GLN A 262 28.15 -17.00 11.40
C GLN A 262 28.31 -15.99 10.25
N LEU A 263 27.22 -15.42 9.77
CA LEU A 263 27.23 -14.40 8.71
C LEU A 263 27.97 -13.13 9.16
N LEU A 264 27.78 -12.72 10.41
CA LEU A 264 28.47 -11.56 10.99
C LEU A 264 29.98 -11.70 11.13
N ASN A 265 30.57 -12.85 10.86
CA ASN A 265 32.02 -12.99 10.73
C ASN A 265 32.52 -12.32 9.43
N VAL A 266 31.72 -12.28 8.39
CA VAL A 266 32.09 -11.78 7.06
C VAL A 266 31.40 -10.47 6.72
N PHE A 267 30.10 -10.34 7.03
CA PHE A 267 29.30 -9.17 6.67
C PHE A 267 29.29 -8.12 7.80
N ALA A 268 29.14 -6.85 7.40
CA ALA A 268 29.16 -5.72 8.31
C ALA A 268 27.93 -5.67 9.23
N ASP A 269 26.76 -6.09 8.72
CA ASP A 269 25.50 -6.17 9.46
C ASP A 269 24.69 -7.41 9.07
N ILE A 270 23.58 -7.64 9.78
CA ILE A 270 22.72 -8.81 9.59
C ILE A 270 21.95 -8.81 8.25
N THR A 271 21.95 -7.71 7.49
CA THR A 271 21.39 -7.67 6.14
C THR A 271 22.35 -8.24 5.09
N CYS A 272 23.57 -8.52 5.43
CA CYS A 272 24.61 -9.03 4.52
C CYS A 272 24.75 -8.17 3.24
N SER A 273 24.49 -6.87 3.33
CA SER A 273 24.53 -5.95 2.18
C SER A 273 25.91 -5.33 1.97
N GLU A 274 26.81 -5.48 2.93
CA GLU A 274 28.18 -4.95 2.90
C GLU A 274 29.13 -5.95 3.59
N LEU A 275 30.38 -6.03 3.11
CA LEU A 275 31.42 -6.82 3.76
C LEU A 275 32.09 -6.01 4.86
N LYS A 276 32.59 -6.70 5.88
CA LYS A 276 33.56 -6.08 6.81
C LYS A 276 34.83 -5.67 6.07
N PRO A 277 35.55 -4.66 6.55
CA PRO A 277 36.86 -4.33 6.01
C PRO A 277 37.81 -5.54 5.98
N ASP A 278 38.64 -5.63 4.94
CA ASP A 278 39.75 -6.57 4.81
C ASP A 278 39.38 -8.07 4.81
N ILE A 279 38.13 -8.42 4.44
CA ILE A 279 37.69 -9.82 4.31
C ILE A 279 38.46 -10.50 3.18
N ASN A 280 39.14 -11.61 3.53
CA ASN A 280 39.84 -12.49 2.59
C ASN A 280 38.93 -13.63 2.08
N ASP A 281 39.42 -14.36 1.07
CA ASP A 281 38.65 -15.45 0.46
C ASP A 281 38.46 -16.63 1.44
N ASP A 282 39.43 -16.89 2.30
CA ASP A 282 39.32 -17.99 3.28
C ASP A 282 38.11 -17.76 4.23
N ALA A 283 37.94 -16.53 4.71
CA ALA A 283 36.79 -16.18 5.54
C ALA A 283 35.44 -16.32 4.79
N ILE A 284 35.42 -16.02 3.49
CA ILE A 284 34.24 -16.23 2.67
C ILE A 284 33.94 -17.71 2.48
N GLU A 285 34.98 -18.54 2.29
CA GLU A 285 34.82 -19.98 2.12
C GLU A 285 34.32 -20.69 3.40
N GLU A 286 34.47 -20.10 4.59
CA GLU A 286 33.93 -20.60 5.84
C GLU A 286 32.43 -20.32 6.04
N LEU A 287 31.80 -19.50 5.15
CA LEU A 287 30.38 -19.26 5.22
C LEU A 287 29.53 -20.54 5.09
N PRO A 288 28.43 -20.67 5.83
CA PRO A 288 27.70 -21.94 6.04
C PRO A 288 26.94 -22.44 4.80
N ALA A 289 26.77 -21.63 3.76
CA ALA A 289 26.09 -22.03 2.54
C ALA A 289 26.69 -21.33 1.30
N GLU A 290 26.67 -22.03 0.16
CA GLU A 290 27.13 -21.47 -1.13
C GLU A 290 26.37 -20.18 -1.51
N TYR A 291 25.12 -20.08 -1.12
CA TYR A 291 24.30 -18.88 -1.32
C TYR A 291 24.94 -17.63 -0.71
N PHE A 292 25.42 -17.68 0.52
CA PHE A 292 26.06 -16.53 1.18
C PHE A 292 27.47 -16.26 0.63
N LYS A 293 28.21 -17.30 0.23
CA LYS A 293 29.50 -17.12 -0.47
C LYS A 293 29.31 -16.34 -1.76
N ARG A 294 28.28 -16.68 -2.53
CA ARG A 294 27.91 -15.96 -3.76
C ARG A 294 27.68 -14.47 -3.48
N ILE A 295 26.90 -14.13 -2.44
CA ILE A 295 26.66 -12.74 -2.05
C ILE A 295 27.98 -12.04 -1.69
N ALA A 296 28.78 -12.66 -0.85
CA ALA A 296 30.07 -12.11 -0.42
C ALA A 296 31.01 -11.85 -1.59
N TYR A 297 31.16 -12.81 -2.51
CA TYR A 297 31.97 -12.63 -3.72
C TYR A 297 31.39 -11.58 -4.68
N ALA A 298 30.06 -11.49 -4.80
CA ALA A 298 29.43 -10.47 -5.61
C ALA A 298 29.71 -9.06 -5.07
N LEU A 299 29.67 -8.88 -3.75
CA LEU A 299 30.02 -7.62 -3.10
C LEU A 299 31.52 -7.32 -3.23
N LYS A 300 32.40 -8.31 -2.93
CA LYS A 300 33.85 -8.16 -3.00
C LYS A 300 34.35 -7.75 -4.38
N ASN A 301 33.76 -8.32 -5.41
CA ASN A 301 34.13 -8.09 -6.80
C ASN A 301 33.26 -7.00 -7.50
N ASN A 302 32.47 -6.22 -6.78
CA ASN A 302 31.57 -5.16 -7.30
C ASN A 302 30.66 -5.64 -8.44
N ARG A 303 30.09 -6.85 -8.31
CA ARG A 303 29.23 -7.46 -9.33
C ARG A 303 27.75 -7.10 -9.22
N TYR A 304 27.33 -6.45 -8.11
CA TYR A 304 26.02 -5.84 -8.08
C TYR A 304 26.02 -4.66 -9.06
N SER A 305 25.23 -4.74 -10.12
CA SER A 305 24.98 -3.58 -10.95
C SER A 305 24.25 -2.50 -10.13
N GLU A 306 24.33 -1.26 -10.56
CA GLU A 306 23.56 -0.17 -9.89
C GLU A 306 22.05 -0.47 -9.86
N TRP A 307 21.52 -1.05 -10.94
CA TRP A 307 20.15 -1.51 -11.05
C TRP A 307 19.79 -2.57 -9.99
N GLU A 308 20.62 -3.59 -9.82
CA GLU A 308 20.41 -4.63 -8.81
C GLU A 308 20.55 -4.05 -7.39
N LYS A 309 21.56 -3.24 -7.16
CA LYS A 309 21.82 -2.67 -5.84
C LYS A 309 20.70 -1.74 -5.40
N GLU A 310 20.16 -0.92 -6.33
CA GLU A 310 19.11 0.06 -6.04
C GLU A 310 17.83 -0.57 -5.48
N PHE A 311 17.44 -1.76 -5.97
CA PHE A 311 16.20 -2.41 -5.56
C PHE A 311 16.39 -3.58 -4.60
N ARG A 312 17.58 -4.17 -4.55
CA ARG A 312 17.84 -5.28 -3.63
C ARG A 312 18.18 -4.83 -2.21
N VAL A 313 18.78 -3.67 -2.04
CA VAL A 313 19.16 -3.10 -0.74
C VAL A 313 18.44 -1.79 -0.55
N GLN A 314 17.42 -1.78 0.30
CA GLN A 314 16.60 -0.58 0.53
C GLN A 314 16.27 -0.39 2.01
N GLU A 315 16.04 0.87 2.37
CA GLU A 315 15.43 1.25 3.65
C GLU A 315 13.96 1.59 3.44
N TYR A 316 13.10 1.02 4.27
CA TYR A 316 11.66 1.18 4.20
C TYR A 316 11.14 1.94 5.40
N LYS A 317 10.34 2.99 5.14
CA LYS A 317 9.71 3.79 6.19
C LYS A 317 8.36 3.22 6.60
N ALA A 318 7.92 3.59 7.81
CA ALA A 318 6.59 3.25 8.28
C ALA A 318 5.50 4.06 7.56
N TYR A 319 4.34 3.43 7.42
CA TYR A 319 3.10 4.05 6.97
C TYR A 319 2.03 3.96 8.05
N SER A 320 1.12 4.92 8.04
CA SER A 320 0.02 4.99 9.01
C SER A 320 -0.94 3.80 8.86
N ASN A 321 -1.67 3.49 9.92
CA ASN A 321 -2.75 2.53 9.84
C ASN A 321 -3.90 3.10 8.99
N ASN A 322 -4.03 2.60 7.76
CA ASN A 322 -5.03 3.06 6.80
C ASN A 322 -6.47 2.82 7.23
N GLU A 323 -6.75 1.76 8.02
CA GLU A 323 -8.10 1.46 8.53
C GLU A 323 -8.52 2.42 9.65
N GLU A 324 -7.59 2.77 10.54
CA GLU A 324 -7.84 3.79 11.57
C GLU A 324 -8.15 5.15 10.93
N TRP A 325 -7.38 5.55 9.93
CA TRP A 325 -7.62 6.78 9.20
C TRP A 325 -8.93 6.74 8.42
N ALA A 326 -9.25 5.65 7.75
CA ALA A 326 -10.53 5.47 7.05
C ALA A 326 -11.71 5.64 8.03
N THR A 327 -11.62 5.02 9.19
CA THR A 327 -12.64 5.14 10.26
C THR A 327 -12.75 6.57 10.76
N LYS A 328 -11.62 7.23 11.06
CA LYS A 328 -11.56 8.60 11.59
C LYS A 328 -12.10 9.63 10.60
N LEU A 329 -11.75 9.50 9.32
CA LEU A 329 -12.13 10.43 8.27
C LEU A 329 -13.47 10.09 7.61
N LYS A 330 -14.06 8.92 7.90
CA LYS A 330 -15.26 8.41 7.22
C LYS A 330 -15.07 8.34 5.71
N ILE A 331 -13.96 7.75 5.30
CA ILE A 331 -13.63 7.44 3.89
C ILE A 331 -13.45 5.94 3.73
N LYS A 332 -13.32 5.46 2.48
CA LYS A 332 -12.73 4.14 2.25
C LYS A 332 -11.23 4.19 2.54
N LYS A 333 -10.61 3.06 2.83
CA LYS A 333 -9.18 3.05 3.14
C LYS A 333 -8.33 3.35 1.89
N TYR A 334 -7.18 3.96 2.11
CA TYR A 334 -6.12 4.05 1.13
C TYR A 334 -5.32 2.74 1.15
N THR A 335 -4.35 2.58 0.25
CA THR A 335 -3.57 1.35 0.21
C THR A 335 -2.66 1.18 1.43
N ASP A 336 -2.32 -0.05 1.77
CA ASP A 336 -1.21 -0.44 2.64
C ASP A 336 0.00 -0.97 1.86
N LEU A 337 -0.12 -1.04 0.53
CA LEU A 337 0.96 -1.42 -0.39
C LEU A 337 1.91 -0.24 -0.71
N ASP A 338 2.16 0.62 0.27
CA ASP A 338 2.91 1.87 0.09
C ASP A 338 4.42 1.68 -0.15
N ASN A 339 4.99 0.53 0.21
CA ASN A 339 6.40 0.22 0.06
C ASN A 339 6.65 -0.84 -1.03
N PRO A 340 6.67 -0.47 -2.32
CA PRO A 340 7.08 -1.38 -3.39
C PRO A 340 8.55 -1.76 -3.22
N THR A 341 8.90 -3.02 -3.44
CA THR A 341 10.30 -3.47 -3.43
C THR A 341 10.98 -3.29 -4.77
N GLY A 342 10.21 -3.29 -5.87
CA GLY A 342 10.74 -3.35 -7.24
C GLY A 342 11.28 -4.73 -7.61
N ILE A 343 10.83 -5.76 -6.90
CA ILE A 343 11.18 -7.17 -7.13
C ILE A 343 9.90 -7.96 -7.37
N SER A 344 9.92 -8.82 -8.37
CA SER A 344 8.87 -9.78 -8.69
C SER A 344 9.33 -11.21 -8.46
N VAL A 345 8.38 -12.09 -8.24
CA VAL A 345 8.59 -13.53 -7.98
C VAL A 345 7.58 -14.36 -8.74
N GLU A 346 7.90 -15.64 -8.93
CA GLU A 346 6.99 -16.64 -9.44
C GLU A 346 6.53 -17.58 -8.33
N LYS A 347 5.35 -18.14 -8.48
CA LYS A 347 4.84 -19.16 -7.55
C LYS A 347 5.79 -20.34 -7.45
N GLY A 348 6.17 -20.68 -6.23
CA GLY A 348 7.13 -21.74 -5.92
C GLY A 348 8.58 -21.27 -5.75
N ASP A 349 8.87 -19.99 -6.03
CA ASP A 349 10.21 -19.45 -5.78
C ASP A 349 10.58 -19.51 -4.31
N GLU A 350 11.82 -19.91 -4.02
CA GLU A 350 12.43 -19.76 -2.71
C GLU A 350 13.11 -18.40 -2.61
N LEU A 351 12.62 -17.57 -1.72
CA LEU A 351 13.11 -16.21 -1.49
C LEU A 351 13.89 -16.14 -0.18
N ILE A 352 15.08 -15.57 -0.21
CA ILE A 352 15.81 -15.17 0.98
C ILE A 352 15.63 -13.66 1.17
N VAL A 353 15.23 -13.28 2.37
CA VAL A 353 15.08 -11.89 2.77
C VAL A 353 15.90 -11.65 4.03
N LEU A 354 16.85 -10.76 3.95
CA LEU A 354 17.72 -10.37 5.05
C LEU A 354 17.22 -9.05 5.63
N VAL A 355 16.81 -9.07 6.88
CA VAL A 355 16.16 -7.97 7.57
C VAL A 355 17.06 -7.40 8.64
N GLY A 356 17.23 -6.10 8.66
CA GLY A 356 17.96 -5.37 9.69
C GLY A 356 17.21 -5.33 11.02
N ASP A 357 17.58 -4.37 11.86
CA ASP A 357 16.83 -4.10 13.10
C ASP A 357 15.42 -3.62 12.76
N THR A 358 14.41 -4.27 13.30
CA THR A 358 13.01 -3.88 13.13
C THR A 358 12.54 -2.87 14.17
N HIS A 359 13.39 -2.46 15.11
CA HIS A 359 13.06 -1.55 16.20
C HIS A 359 11.81 -2.01 16.99
N ASN A 360 11.67 -3.33 17.18
CA ASN A 360 10.52 -4.01 17.77
C ASN A 360 9.20 -3.83 17.00
N GLN A 361 9.24 -3.37 15.75
CA GLN A 361 8.06 -3.26 14.91
C GLN A 361 7.77 -4.59 14.18
N SER A 362 6.49 -4.83 13.95
CA SER A 362 6.03 -5.95 13.12
C SER A 362 6.04 -5.52 11.66
N ILE A 363 6.74 -6.28 10.83
CA ILE A 363 6.79 -6.06 9.38
C ILE A 363 6.44 -7.33 8.64
N TYR A 364 5.90 -7.15 7.45
CA TYR A 364 5.47 -8.27 6.62
C TYR A 364 5.91 -8.04 5.18
N LEU A 365 6.22 -9.13 4.48
CA LEU A 365 6.39 -9.10 3.03
C LEU A 365 5.14 -9.69 2.39
N GLU A 366 4.54 -8.97 1.48
CA GLU A 366 3.40 -9.42 0.71
C GLU A 366 3.79 -9.63 -0.75
N CYS A 367 3.46 -10.81 -1.27
CA CYS A 367 3.42 -11.05 -2.71
C CYS A 367 1.99 -10.81 -3.17
N ILE A 368 1.75 -9.75 -3.94
CA ILE A 368 0.42 -9.50 -4.50
C ILE A 368 0.04 -10.61 -5.48
N ASP A 369 -1.26 -10.93 -5.54
CA ASP A 369 -1.78 -11.91 -6.48
C ASP A 369 -2.26 -11.20 -7.75
N GLU A 370 -1.45 -11.28 -8.81
CA GLU A 370 -1.76 -10.64 -10.10
C GLU A 370 -2.63 -11.52 -11.01
N GLU A 371 -2.82 -12.77 -10.65
CA GLU A 371 -3.61 -13.73 -11.41
C GLU A 371 -5.06 -13.82 -10.93
N THR A 372 -5.37 -13.23 -9.77
CA THR A 372 -6.73 -13.23 -9.23
C THR A 372 -7.68 -12.51 -10.16
N THR A 373 -8.70 -13.23 -10.55
CA THR A 373 -9.88 -12.72 -11.24
C THR A 373 -11.06 -12.75 -10.29
N SER A 374 -12.03 -11.84 -10.47
CA SER A 374 -13.32 -11.96 -9.83
C SER A 374 -14.40 -11.88 -10.88
N SER A 375 -15.41 -12.73 -10.75
CA SER A 375 -16.59 -12.72 -11.59
C SER A 375 -17.74 -12.02 -10.87
N ASN A 376 -18.41 -11.07 -11.55
CA ASN A 376 -19.74 -10.59 -11.21
C ASN A 376 -20.61 -10.78 -12.45
N ASP A 377 -21.74 -11.48 -12.30
CA ASP A 377 -22.84 -11.55 -13.27
C ASP A 377 -22.43 -11.54 -14.76
N ASP A 378 -21.65 -12.51 -15.22
CA ASP A 378 -21.20 -12.74 -16.60
C ASP A 378 -19.88 -12.10 -17.05
N HIS A 379 -19.14 -11.37 -16.19
CA HIS A 379 -17.81 -10.82 -16.56
C HIS A 379 -16.73 -11.23 -15.57
N GLU A 380 -15.62 -11.77 -16.09
CA GLU A 380 -14.40 -12.02 -15.33
C GLU A 380 -13.55 -10.75 -15.35
N TYR A 381 -13.21 -10.23 -14.17
CA TYR A 381 -12.37 -9.04 -14.02
C TYR A 381 -11.00 -9.43 -13.47
N GLN A 382 -9.94 -8.99 -14.13
CA GLN A 382 -8.62 -8.98 -13.52
C GLN A 382 -8.57 -7.93 -12.43
N ARG A 383 -8.01 -8.29 -11.28
CA ARG A 383 -7.81 -7.38 -10.15
C ARG A 383 -6.33 -7.19 -9.87
N PRO A 384 -5.60 -6.39 -10.67
CA PRO A 384 -4.20 -6.08 -10.37
C PRO A 384 -4.04 -5.53 -8.95
N ALA A 385 -2.91 -5.83 -8.33
CA ALA A 385 -2.62 -5.48 -6.94
C ALA A 385 -3.66 -6.01 -5.92
N ALA A 386 -4.22 -7.19 -6.18
CA ALA A 386 -4.99 -7.89 -5.15
C ALA A 386 -4.04 -8.38 -4.05
N HIS A 387 -4.52 -8.32 -2.81
CA HIS A 387 -3.77 -8.90 -1.70
C HIS A 387 -3.53 -10.39 -1.92
N GLY A 388 -2.28 -10.80 -1.77
CA GLY A 388 -1.86 -12.18 -1.84
C GLY A 388 -1.47 -12.72 -0.46
N HIS A 389 -0.45 -13.56 -0.42
CA HIS A 389 0.02 -14.12 0.84
C HIS A 389 1.02 -13.18 1.54
N THR A 390 0.81 -13.01 2.83
CA THR A 390 1.63 -12.14 3.68
C THR A 390 2.54 -12.98 4.56
N PHE A 391 3.84 -12.72 4.52
CA PHE A 391 4.87 -13.39 5.31
C PHE A 391 5.36 -12.46 6.42
N SER A 392 5.28 -12.91 7.68
CA SER A 392 5.89 -12.17 8.78
C SER A 392 7.42 -12.26 8.68
N LEU A 393 8.09 -11.13 8.80
CA LEU A 393 9.54 -11.03 8.76
C LEU A 393 10.12 -10.78 10.15
N LYS A 394 11.31 -11.37 10.41
CA LYS A 394 12.08 -11.17 11.63
C LYS A 394 13.50 -10.68 11.30
N PRO A 395 14.20 -10.00 12.22
CA PRO A 395 15.60 -9.63 12.02
C PRO A 395 16.47 -10.82 11.60
N GLY A 396 17.40 -10.60 10.70
CA GLY A 396 18.29 -11.63 10.15
C GLY A 396 17.70 -12.36 8.94
N VAL A 397 17.97 -13.62 8.80
CA VAL A 397 17.65 -14.46 7.63
C VAL A 397 16.21 -14.95 7.68
N ASN A 398 15.43 -14.63 6.64
CA ASN A 398 14.09 -15.19 6.39
C ASN A 398 14.14 -15.99 5.08
N LYS A 399 13.69 -17.25 5.13
CA LYS A 399 13.52 -18.10 3.95
C LYS A 399 12.03 -18.31 3.71
N LEU A 400 11.54 -17.88 2.55
CA LEU A 400 10.14 -17.89 2.20
C LEU A 400 9.92 -18.71 0.93
N VAL A 401 8.76 -19.33 0.80
CA VAL A 401 8.34 -20.01 -0.43
C VAL A 401 7.11 -19.29 -0.96
N MET A 402 7.20 -18.77 -2.17
CA MET A 402 6.15 -17.96 -2.77
C MET A 402 4.95 -18.81 -3.15
N THR A 403 3.75 -18.35 -2.81
CA THR A 403 2.48 -19.03 -3.07
C THR A 403 1.72 -18.46 -4.26
N SER A 404 2.13 -17.26 -4.72
CA SER A 404 1.58 -16.56 -5.90
C SER A 404 2.72 -15.96 -6.73
N SER A 405 2.42 -15.60 -7.98
CA SER A 405 3.31 -14.84 -8.86
C SER A 405 2.90 -13.37 -8.83
N GLY A 406 3.86 -12.45 -8.68
CA GLY A 406 3.60 -11.01 -8.64
C GLY A 406 4.76 -10.20 -8.09
N GLN A 407 4.51 -8.91 -7.88
CA GLN A 407 5.47 -8.02 -7.24
C GLN A 407 5.38 -8.12 -5.71
N LEU A 408 6.53 -7.86 -5.07
CA LEU A 408 6.66 -7.85 -3.63
C LEU A 408 6.49 -6.44 -3.06
N PHE A 409 5.73 -6.34 -1.98
CA PHE A 409 5.55 -5.12 -1.20
C PHE A 409 5.91 -5.38 0.26
N LEU A 410 6.56 -4.41 0.89
CA LEU A 410 6.80 -4.47 2.34
C LEU A 410 5.68 -3.73 3.08
N ILE A 411 5.00 -4.43 3.96
CA ILE A 411 3.98 -3.86 4.85
C ILE A 411 4.67 -3.49 6.16
N TYR A 412 4.76 -2.19 6.39
CA TYR A 412 5.29 -1.62 7.63
C TYR A 412 4.34 -0.56 8.15
N THR A 413 3.41 -0.98 9.02
CA THR A 413 2.39 -0.12 9.61
C THR A 413 2.78 0.23 11.04
N ALA A 414 2.90 1.53 11.32
CA ALA A 414 3.17 2.04 12.66
C ALA A 414 2.65 3.48 12.81
N ASP A 415 2.63 3.97 14.05
CA ASP A 415 2.49 5.41 14.29
C ASP A 415 3.74 6.13 13.76
N ILE A 416 3.60 6.85 12.65
CA ILE A 416 4.71 7.52 11.95
C ILE A 416 5.39 8.62 12.80
N PHE A 417 4.83 9.01 13.92
CA PHE A 417 5.41 9.95 14.88
C PHE A 417 6.09 9.25 16.07
N SER A 418 5.98 7.93 16.15
CA SER A 418 6.68 7.16 17.17
C SER A 418 8.19 7.19 16.93
N PRO A 419 9.02 7.39 17.95
CA PRO A 419 10.47 7.27 17.83
C PRO A 419 10.93 5.86 17.42
N ASP A 420 10.08 4.84 17.61
CA ASP A 420 10.36 3.45 17.22
C ASP A 420 10.01 3.16 15.75
N ALA A 421 9.33 4.08 15.05
CA ALA A 421 9.00 3.97 13.61
C ALA A 421 10.20 4.36 12.73
N GLN A 422 11.38 3.82 13.03
CA GLN A 422 12.60 4.07 12.27
C GLN A 422 12.60 3.30 10.94
N PRO A 423 13.30 3.80 9.91
CA PRO A 423 13.49 3.05 8.67
C PRO A 423 14.15 1.68 8.91
N ILE A 424 13.65 0.67 8.22
CA ILE A 424 14.15 -0.70 8.34
C ILE A 424 14.89 -1.08 7.05
N LYS A 425 16.16 -1.43 7.18
CA LYS A 425 16.99 -1.89 6.06
C LYS A 425 16.68 -3.33 5.73
N ILE A 426 16.40 -3.60 4.46
CA ILE A 426 16.12 -4.94 3.94
C ILE A 426 16.99 -5.19 2.71
N HIS A 427 17.52 -6.40 2.64
CA HIS A 427 18.25 -6.90 1.50
C HIS A 427 17.59 -8.18 0.98
N ILE A 428 17.14 -8.16 -0.27
CA ILE A 428 16.68 -9.33 -1.02
C ILE A 428 17.80 -9.68 -2.02
N PRO A 429 18.68 -10.64 -1.69
CA PRO A 429 19.92 -10.84 -2.43
C PRO A 429 19.74 -11.36 -3.86
N LEU A 430 20.82 -11.37 -4.61
CA LEU A 430 20.94 -12.08 -5.89
C LEU A 430 20.50 -13.54 -5.75
N GLY A 431 19.79 -14.07 -6.76
CA GLY A 431 19.21 -15.41 -6.72
C GLY A 431 17.87 -15.49 -5.95
N SER A 432 17.36 -14.35 -5.46
CA SER A 432 16.06 -14.24 -4.82
C SER A 432 15.21 -13.23 -5.57
N GLY A 433 14.18 -13.69 -6.28
CA GLY A 433 13.31 -12.85 -7.12
C GLY A 433 14.05 -12.12 -8.25
N LYS A 434 13.30 -11.43 -9.08
CA LYS A 434 13.78 -10.68 -10.25
C LYS A 434 13.55 -9.18 -10.06
N VAL A 435 14.58 -8.36 -10.25
CA VAL A 435 14.42 -6.90 -10.20
C VAL A 435 13.62 -6.42 -11.41
N THR A 436 12.54 -5.74 -11.15
CA THR A 436 11.66 -5.08 -12.13
C THR A 436 11.64 -3.56 -11.97
N GLY A 437 12.09 -3.05 -10.83
CA GLY A 437 12.13 -1.63 -10.52
C GLY A 437 10.77 -1.00 -10.25
N TYR A 438 10.79 0.25 -9.81
CA TYR A 438 9.63 1.13 -9.66
C TYR A 438 10.12 2.59 -9.72
N PHE A 439 9.19 3.53 -9.93
CA PHE A 439 9.49 4.95 -9.86
C PHE A 439 8.84 5.58 -8.61
N ASP A 440 9.59 6.47 -7.97
CA ASP A 440 9.15 7.18 -6.77
C ASP A 440 9.58 8.64 -6.85
N THR A 441 8.64 9.57 -6.79
CA THR A 441 8.93 11.00 -6.87
C THR A 441 9.81 11.51 -5.74
N GLU A 442 9.77 10.88 -4.57
CA GLU A 442 10.62 11.23 -3.43
C GLU A 442 12.09 10.84 -3.66
N LYS A 443 12.31 9.67 -4.27
CA LYS A 443 13.63 9.08 -4.56
C LYS A 443 14.24 9.55 -5.87
N HIS A 444 13.48 9.44 -6.96
CA HIS A 444 14.00 9.51 -8.34
C HIS A 444 13.84 10.87 -8.99
N LYS A 445 12.87 11.66 -8.58
CA LYS A 445 12.67 13.10 -8.78
C LYS A 445 12.57 13.61 -10.23
N THR A 446 13.05 12.89 -11.24
CA THR A 446 13.15 13.40 -12.62
C THR A 446 12.48 12.49 -13.64
N ASN A 447 12.06 13.06 -14.77
CA ASN A 447 11.53 12.32 -15.91
C ASN A 447 12.58 11.46 -16.60
N GLU A 448 13.86 11.87 -16.60
CA GLU A 448 14.97 11.10 -17.16
C GLU A 448 15.19 9.81 -16.39
N LYS A 449 15.17 9.88 -15.05
CA LYS A 449 15.26 8.67 -14.20
C LYS A 449 14.04 7.78 -14.36
N TYR A 450 12.83 8.35 -14.48
CA TYR A 450 11.65 7.58 -14.83
C TYR A 450 11.81 6.81 -16.14
N ALA A 451 12.25 7.49 -17.21
CA ALA A 451 12.44 6.87 -18.52
C ALA A 451 13.49 5.76 -18.48
N GLU A 452 14.59 5.96 -17.75
CA GLU A 452 15.61 4.93 -17.51
C GLU A 452 15.01 3.70 -16.81
N LEU A 453 14.31 3.89 -15.69
CA LEU A 453 13.72 2.81 -14.91
C LEU A 453 12.65 2.05 -15.70
N LEU A 454 11.74 2.76 -16.38
CA LEU A 454 10.71 2.15 -17.21
C LEU A 454 11.29 1.35 -18.39
N SER A 455 12.38 1.81 -19.00
CA SER A 455 13.03 1.10 -20.11
C SER A 455 13.63 -0.24 -19.70
N LYS A 456 14.00 -0.40 -18.41
CA LYS A 456 14.55 -1.63 -17.83
C LYS A 456 13.47 -2.52 -17.22
N ALA A 457 12.26 -2.00 -17.03
CA ALA A 457 11.16 -2.75 -16.44
C ALA A 457 10.74 -3.93 -17.34
N THR A 458 10.70 -5.12 -16.76
CA THR A 458 10.38 -6.37 -17.49
C THR A 458 9.11 -7.03 -17.00
N HIS A 459 8.56 -6.58 -15.87
CA HIS A 459 7.34 -7.11 -15.32
C HIS A 459 6.11 -6.53 -16.01
N LYS A 460 4.98 -7.25 -15.96
CA LYS A 460 3.70 -6.85 -16.58
C LYS A 460 3.21 -5.49 -16.08
N TYR A 461 3.38 -5.20 -14.81
CA TYR A 461 3.01 -3.94 -14.19
C TYR A 461 4.23 -3.19 -13.68
N PHE A 462 4.14 -1.87 -13.68
CA PHE A 462 5.16 -0.97 -13.14
C PHE A 462 4.54 -0.03 -12.11
N CYS A 463 5.15 0.02 -10.92
CA CYS A 463 4.68 0.86 -9.84
C CYS A 463 5.27 2.27 -9.96
N ILE A 464 4.43 3.29 -9.77
CA ILE A 464 4.81 4.71 -9.79
C ILE A 464 4.20 5.36 -8.56
N ARG A 465 5.04 5.84 -7.64
CA ARG A 465 4.62 6.47 -6.40
C ARG A 465 4.78 8.00 -6.47
N GLY A 466 3.67 8.73 -6.30
CA GLY A 466 3.61 10.18 -6.15
C GLY A 466 3.55 10.58 -4.67
N GLU A 467 3.04 11.80 -4.40
CA GLU A 467 2.80 12.28 -3.02
C GLU A 467 1.48 11.73 -2.44
N ARG A 468 0.43 11.64 -3.27
CA ARG A 468 -0.92 11.24 -2.86
C ARG A 468 -1.44 10.06 -3.66
N ILE A 469 -1.04 9.96 -4.93
CA ILE A 469 -1.43 8.90 -5.86
C ILE A 469 -0.30 7.89 -6.02
N MET A 470 -0.66 6.63 -6.18
CA MET A 470 0.24 5.55 -6.58
C MET A 470 -0.38 4.82 -7.77
N PHE A 471 0.35 4.76 -8.88
CA PHE A 471 -0.08 4.01 -10.06
C PHE A 471 0.56 2.62 -10.07
N TYR A 472 -0.26 1.62 -10.34
CA TYR A 472 0.17 0.26 -10.62
C TYR A 472 -0.38 -0.14 -11.99
N PHE A 473 0.33 0.30 -13.03
CA PHE A 473 -0.15 0.28 -14.40
C PHE A 473 0.67 -0.65 -15.29
N HIS A 474 0.05 -1.13 -16.36
CA HIS A 474 0.70 -1.96 -17.36
C HIS A 474 1.95 -1.30 -17.93
N THR A 475 3.09 -1.99 -17.83
CA THR A 475 4.41 -1.53 -18.28
C THR A 475 4.41 -1.19 -19.77
N ASP A 476 3.86 -2.07 -20.60
CA ASP A 476 3.78 -1.87 -22.06
C ASP A 476 2.98 -0.61 -22.42
N LYS A 477 1.92 -0.32 -21.66
CA LYS A 477 1.09 0.85 -21.91
C LYS A 477 1.75 2.14 -21.42
N LEU A 478 2.49 2.09 -20.34
CA LEU A 478 3.34 3.22 -19.91
C LEU A 478 4.42 3.52 -20.94
N GLN A 479 5.09 2.48 -21.48
CA GLN A 479 6.09 2.61 -22.54
C GLN A 479 5.49 3.15 -23.84
N GLU A 480 4.24 2.85 -24.16
CA GLU A 480 3.52 3.38 -25.32
C GLU A 480 3.12 4.85 -25.14
N VAL A 481 2.55 5.19 -24.00
CA VAL A 481 1.82 6.47 -23.81
C VAL A 481 2.71 7.56 -23.22
N VAL A 482 3.52 7.25 -22.23
CA VAL A 482 4.35 8.19 -21.46
C VAL A 482 5.78 7.70 -21.26
N PRO A 483 6.49 7.26 -22.32
CA PRO A 483 7.80 6.62 -22.18
C PRO A 483 8.86 7.51 -21.53
N HIS A 484 8.68 8.84 -21.56
CA HIS A 484 9.70 9.80 -21.16
C HIS A 484 9.25 10.82 -20.11
N LYS A 485 7.94 10.95 -19.84
CA LYS A 485 7.41 12.01 -18.95
C LYS A 485 6.24 11.49 -18.15
N ILE A 486 6.41 11.37 -16.83
CA ILE A 486 5.37 10.95 -15.90
C ILE A 486 5.02 12.00 -14.85
N LEU A 487 5.96 12.90 -14.51
CA LEU A 487 5.75 13.90 -13.46
C LEU A 487 4.52 14.77 -13.67
N PRO A 488 4.23 15.29 -14.89
CA PRO A 488 3.00 16.07 -15.09
C PRO A 488 1.71 15.27 -14.79
N SER A 489 1.71 13.95 -15.06
CA SER A 489 0.57 13.10 -14.73
C SER A 489 0.43 12.92 -13.23
N ILE A 490 1.54 12.66 -12.54
CA ILE A 490 1.55 12.51 -11.08
C ILE A 490 1.05 13.78 -10.41
N ASP A 491 1.56 14.95 -10.82
CA ASP A 491 1.17 16.25 -10.29
C ASP A 491 -0.31 16.54 -10.53
N PHE A 492 -0.81 16.20 -11.71
CA PHE A 492 -2.23 16.37 -12.05
C PHE A 492 -3.13 15.55 -11.10
N TRP A 493 -2.83 14.28 -10.90
CA TRP A 493 -3.64 13.41 -10.05
C TRP A 493 -3.46 13.68 -8.55
N ASN A 494 -2.26 14.06 -8.10
CA ASN A 494 -2.03 14.56 -6.75
C ASN A 494 -2.92 15.78 -6.46
N ASN A 495 -3.04 16.70 -7.42
CA ASN A 495 -3.89 17.89 -7.28
C ASN A 495 -5.38 17.52 -7.23
N ILE A 496 -5.86 16.57 -8.02
CA ILE A 496 -7.26 16.14 -7.97
C ILE A 496 -7.59 15.56 -6.60
N ILE A 497 -6.75 14.67 -6.06
CA ILE A 497 -6.95 14.11 -4.72
C ILE A 497 -6.95 15.23 -3.68
N LYS A 498 -5.99 16.15 -3.77
CA LYS A 498 -5.91 17.29 -2.87
C LYS A 498 -7.18 18.16 -2.91
N TRP A 499 -7.71 18.46 -4.09
CA TRP A 499 -8.94 19.23 -4.20
C TRP A 499 -10.15 18.52 -3.56
N GLU A 500 -10.26 17.22 -3.75
CA GLU A 500 -11.31 16.45 -3.06
C GLU A 500 -11.12 16.48 -1.53
N GLN A 501 -9.88 16.42 -1.06
CA GLN A 501 -9.55 16.56 0.36
C GLN A 501 -9.82 17.99 0.89
N GLU A 502 -9.56 19.04 0.08
CA GLU A 502 -9.95 20.43 0.40
C GLU A 502 -11.47 20.53 0.64
N LEU A 503 -12.28 19.93 -0.23
CA LEU A 503 -13.73 19.92 -0.08
C LEU A 503 -14.18 19.26 1.22
N MET A 504 -13.44 18.25 1.68
CA MET A 504 -13.68 17.54 2.95
C MET A 504 -13.07 18.26 4.17
N GLY A 505 -12.24 19.27 3.98
CA GLY A 505 -11.47 19.95 5.04
C GLY A 505 -10.42 19.05 5.68
N ILE A 506 -9.69 18.26 4.88
CA ILE A 506 -8.66 17.31 5.34
C ILE A 506 -7.37 17.37 4.51
N GLU A 507 -7.20 18.38 3.68
CA GLU A 507 -6.05 18.51 2.78
C GLU A 507 -4.70 18.56 3.48
N ASP A 508 -4.68 19.01 4.74
CA ASP A 508 -3.47 19.10 5.57
C ASP A 508 -3.12 17.77 6.27
N ILE A 509 -4.03 16.78 6.22
CA ILE A 509 -3.81 15.49 6.87
C ILE A 509 -2.85 14.63 6.07
N GLN A 510 -3.02 14.52 4.77
CA GLN A 510 -2.11 13.83 3.87
C GLN A 510 -1.16 14.84 3.20
N PRO A 511 0.16 14.61 3.11
CA PRO A 511 0.89 13.44 3.63
C PRO A 511 1.43 13.61 5.06
N SER A 512 1.10 14.67 5.77
CA SER A 512 1.76 15.06 7.02
C SER A 512 1.40 14.20 8.24
N GLN A 513 0.20 13.63 8.27
CA GLN A 513 -0.29 12.78 9.38
C GLN A 513 -0.69 11.38 8.89
N MET A 514 -1.33 11.30 7.74
CA MET A 514 -1.62 10.06 7.03
C MET A 514 -0.77 10.05 5.75
N ASN A 515 0.19 9.17 5.65
CA ASN A 515 1.11 9.11 4.53
C ASN A 515 0.82 7.98 3.52
N ASN A 516 -0.29 7.24 3.70
CA ASN A 516 -0.76 6.24 2.75
C ASN A 516 -1.19 6.86 1.42
N HIS A 517 -1.03 6.13 0.32
CA HIS A 517 -1.39 6.57 -1.02
C HIS A 517 -2.75 6.04 -1.45
N LEU A 518 -3.43 6.78 -2.31
CA LEU A 518 -4.57 6.26 -3.06
C LEU A 518 -4.01 5.49 -4.26
N MET A 519 -4.30 4.18 -4.35
CA MET A 519 -3.78 3.33 -5.42
C MET A 519 -4.72 3.32 -6.62
N ALA A 520 -4.16 3.58 -7.79
CA ALA A 520 -4.82 3.43 -9.08
C ALA A 520 -4.20 2.27 -9.85
N ILE A 521 -5.04 1.37 -10.36
CA ILE A 521 -4.64 0.17 -11.10
C ILE A 521 -5.17 0.20 -12.53
N SER A 522 -4.60 -0.63 -13.43
CA SER A 522 -5.05 -0.73 -14.82
C SER A 522 -5.42 -2.17 -15.19
N PRO A 523 -6.65 -2.62 -14.95
CA PRO A 523 -7.10 -3.92 -15.42
C PRO A 523 -7.24 -3.95 -16.96
N GLU A 524 -7.19 -5.15 -17.56
CA GLU A 524 -7.41 -5.33 -19.01
C GLU A 524 -8.86 -5.03 -19.43
N GLY A 525 -9.81 -5.34 -18.58
CA GLY A 525 -11.24 -5.10 -18.80
C GLY A 525 -11.81 -4.04 -17.87
N SER A 526 -13.12 -3.80 -17.95
CA SER A 526 -13.89 -2.82 -17.17
C SER A 526 -13.44 -1.37 -17.42
N TYR A 527 -14.40 -0.46 -17.55
CA TYR A 527 -14.06 0.92 -17.91
C TYR A 527 -13.36 1.65 -16.76
N MET A 528 -14.05 1.85 -15.66
CA MET A 528 -13.56 2.46 -14.43
C MET A 528 -14.36 1.92 -13.25
N TRP A 529 -13.76 1.80 -12.08
CA TRP A 529 -14.44 1.42 -10.84
C TRP A 529 -13.58 1.76 -9.61
N ALA A 530 -14.21 1.83 -8.45
CA ALA A 530 -13.55 1.95 -7.15
C ALA A 530 -13.98 0.82 -6.23
N ASN A 531 -13.03 0.11 -5.66
CA ASN A 531 -13.31 -0.96 -4.71
C ASN A 531 -12.20 -1.03 -3.65
N ASP A 532 -12.63 -1.10 -2.37
CA ASP A 532 -11.76 -1.21 -1.22
C ASP A 532 -10.68 -0.10 -1.21
N TYR A 533 -9.42 -0.44 -1.35
CA TYR A 533 -8.26 0.46 -1.31
C TYR A 533 -7.76 0.91 -2.69
N ARG A 534 -8.51 0.64 -3.77
CA ARG A 534 -8.09 0.86 -5.16
C ARG A 534 -9.14 1.56 -5.99
N ILE A 535 -8.66 2.36 -6.93
CA ILE A 535 -9.45 2.81 -8.08
C ILE A 535 -8.88 2.18 -9.35
N ALA A 536 -9.72 1.91 -10.33
CA ALA A 536 -9.31 1.24 -11.55
C ALA A 536 -9.62 2.07 -12.79
N PHE A 537 -8.65 2.10 -13.71
CA PHE A 537 -8.78 2.68 -15.04
C PHE A 537 -8.40 1.62 -16.06
N ALA A 538 -9.33 1.15 -16.88
CA ALA A 538 -9.03 0.13 -17.87
C ALA A 538 -7.78 0.48 -18.68
N LYS A 539 -6.94 -0.51 -18.97
CA LYS A 539 -5.70 -0.36 -19.77
C LYS A 539 -5.93 0.46 -21.04
N SER A 540 -7.07 0.23 -21.70
CA SER A 540 -7.49 0.97 -22.91
C SER A 540 -7.70 2.46 -22.69
N THR A 541 -7.92 2.92 -21.45
CA THR A 541 -8.18 4.34 -21.13
C THR A 541 -6.91 5.11 -20.76
N LEU A 542 -5.79 4.43 -20.50
CA LEU A 542 -4.56 5.05 -20.00
C LEU A 542 -4.00 6.13 -20.93
N TYR A 543 -4.23 6.03 -22.26
CA TYR A 543 -3.83 7.06 -23.21
C TYR A 543 -4.50 8.44 -22.98
N LYS A 544 -5.62 8.45 -22.25
CA LYS A 544 -6.26 9.69 -21.77
C LYS A 544 -5.80 10.03 -20.36
N ILE A 545 -5.85 9.05 -19.45
CA ILE A 545 -5.59 9.24 -18.01
C ILE A 545 -4.16 9.76 -17.74
N LEU A 546 -3.16 9.30 -18.50
CA LEU A 546 -1.75 9.62 -18.29
C LEU A 546 -1.29 10.94 -18.96
N ILE A 547 -2.15 11.60 -19.73
CA ILE A 547 -1.79 12.84 -20.43
C ILE A 547 -2.75 13.95 -19.99
N PRO A 548 -2.32 14.86 -19.08
CA PRO A 548 -3.18 15.93 -18.55
C PRO A 548 -3.91 16.75 -19.63
N GLU A 549 -3.24 17.08 -20.74
CA GLU A 549 -3.82 17.83 -21.84
C GLU A 549 -4.98 17.06 -22.52
N LYS A 550 -4.88 15.74 -22.60
CA LYS A 550 -5.97 14.90 -23.14
C LYS A 550 -7.13 14.76 -22.15
N VAL A 551 -6.82 14.61 -20.86
CA VAL A 551 -7.88 14.65 -19.82
C VAL A 551 -8.62 15.97 -19.88
N MET A 552 -7.92 17.08 -20.04
CA MET A 552 -8.50 18.41 -20.09
C MET A 552 -9.12 18.78 -21.45
N SER A 553 -8.87 18.03 -22.50
CA SER A 553 -9.31 18.39 -23.86
C SER A 553 -10.82 18.28 -24.08
N ALA A 554 -11.50 17.39 -23.39
CA ALA A 554 -12.95 17.23 -23.43
C ALA A 554 -13.61 17.69 -22.14
N LYS A 555 -14.88 18.10 -22.22
CA LYS A 555 -15.60 18.67 -21.08
C LYS A 555 -15.61 17.75 -19.85
N ASP A 556 -15.73 16.44 -20.05
CA ASP A 556 -16.02 15.47 -18.99
C ASP A 556 -14.97 14.34 -18.83
N ASN A 557 -13.85 14.38 -19.53
CA ASN A 557 -12.88 13.28 -19.43
C ASN A 557 -12.38 13.04 -17.99
N VAL A 558 -12.33 14.09 -17.18
CA VAL A 558 -11.92 13.99 -15.77
C VAL A 558 -13.07 13.57 -14.84
N TRP A 559 -14.31 13.64 -15.30
CA TRP A 559 -15.49 13.30 -14.49
C TRP A 559 -15.41 11.89 -13.91
N GLY A 560 -15.24 10.88 -14.79
CA GLY A 560 -15.17 9.48 -14.37
C GLY A 560 -14.07 9.21 -13.35
N PRO A 561 -12.80 9.56 -13.63
CA PRO A 561 -11.74 9.41 -12.65
C PRO A 561 -12.02 10.12 -11.31
N ALA A 562 -12.51 11.34 -11.30
CA ALA A 562 -12.90 12.05 -10.08
C ALA A 562 -14.12 11.41 -9.38
N HIS A 563 -15.02 10.77 -10.12
CA HIS A 563 -16.11 9.99 -9.57
C HIS A 563 -15.61 8.75 -8.81
N GLU A 564 -14.63 8.04 -9.37
CA GLU A 564 -14.03 6.88 -8.70
C GLU A 564 -13.22 7.28 -7.45
N ILE A 565 -12.47 8.37 -7.51
CA ILE A 565 -11.81 8.93 -6.32
C ILE A 565 -12.88 9.37 -5.30
N GLY A 566 -13.96 10.01 -5.77
CA GLY A 566 -15.09 10.40 -4.95
C GLY A 566 -15.75 9.24 -4.19
N HIS A 567 -15.79 8.03 -4.75
CA HIS A 567 -16.22 6.83 -4.02
C HIS A 567 -15.34 6.49 -2.81
N VAL A 568 -14.07 6.82 -2.87
CA VAL A 568 -13.17 6.66 -1.71
C VAL A 568 -13.49 7.71 -0.64
N HIS A 569 -13.88 8.92 -1.01
CA HIS A 569 -14.02 10.09 -0.13
C HIS A 569 -15.43 10.33 0.42
N GLN A 570 -16.48 9.83 -0.23
CA GLN A 570 -17.88 10.18 0.05
C GLN A 570 -18.47 9.71 1.39
N GLY A 571 -17.77 8.83 2.12
CA GLY A 571 -18.37 8.04 3.20
C GLY A 571 -19.14 8.85 4.26
N ALA A 572 -18.73 10.08 4.57
CA ALA A 572 -19.42 10.92 5.55
C ALA A 572 -20.79 11.47 5.03
N ILE A 573 -20.92 11.69 3.71
CA ILE A 573 -22.11 12.23 3.06
C ILE A 573 -22.93 11.18 2.31
N ASN A 574 -22.55 9.93 2.44
CA ASN A 574 -23.17 8.79 1.75
C ASN A 574 -24.18 8.07 2.64
N TRP A 575 -25.28 7.66 2.06
CA TRP A 575 -26.23 6.68 2.60
C TRP A 575 -26.83 5.88 1.45
N PRO A 576 -27.41 4.69 1.68
CA PRO A 576 -28.07 3.93 0.62
C PRO A 576 -29.14 4.76 -0.08
N SER A 577 -29.11 4.84 -1.38
CA SER A 577 -29.74 5.72 -2.36
C SER A 577 -28.86 6.86 -2.91
N CYS A 578 -27.70 7.09 -2.34
CA CYS A 578 -26.78 8.13 -2.80
C CYS A 578 -25.41 7.60 -3.19
N THR A 579 -25.20 6.28 -3.25
CA THR A 579 -23.87 5.67 -3.47
C THR A 579 -23.26 6.12 -4.79
N GLU A 580 -24.04 6.22 -5.88
CA GLU A 580 -23.59 6.69 -7.19
C GLU A 580 -23.79 8.20 -7.43
N THR A 581 -24.11 8.94 -6.39
CA THR A 581 -24.51 10.37 -6.55
C THR A 581 -23.80 11.31 -5.59
N SER A 582 -23.53 10.90 -4.35
CA SER A 582 -22.80 11.73 -3.40
C SER A 582 -21.33 11.92 -3.81
N ASN A 583 -20.72 10.94 -4.46
CA ASN A 583 -19.39 11.04 -5.07
C ASN A 583 -19.32 12.04 -6.24
N ASN A 584 -20.43 12.31 -6.91
CA ASN A 584 -20.50 13.29 -8.01
C ASN A 584 -20.34 14.75 -7.56
N LEU A 585 -20.49 15.03 -6.27
CA LEU A 585 -20.10 16.31 -5.71
C LEU A 585 -18.61 16.59 -5.93
N PHE A 586 -17.77 15.59 -5.73
CA PHE A 586 -16.32 15.68 -5.95
C PHE A 586 -16.00 15.86 -7.43
N SER A 587 -16.66 15.12 -8.32
CA SER A 587 -16.51 15.30 -9.77
C SER A 587 -16.83 16.72 -10.22
N ASN A 588 -17.93 17.30 -9.73
CA ASN A 588 -18.31 18.68 -9.99
C ASN A 588 -17.29 19.69 -9.47
N TYR A 589 -16.77 19.44 -8.25
CA TYR A 589 -15.77 20.30 -7.65
C TYR A 589 -14.46 20.28 -8.43
N VAL A 590 -14.00 19.12 -8.85
CA VAL A 590 -12.79 18.96 -9.69
C VAL A 590 -12.98 19.67 -11.04
N LEU A 591 -14.14 19.53 -11.70
CA LEU A 591 -14.46 20.27 -12.91
C LEU A 591 -14.40 21.77 -12.69
N TYR A 592 -14.99 22.26 -11.61
CA TYR A 592 -14.94 23.68 -11.24
C TYR A 592 -13.50 24.18 -11.03
N LYS A 593 -12.66 23.44 -10.30
CA LYS A 593 -11.24 23.77 -10.08
C LYS A 593 -10.46 23.83 -11.41
N LEU A 594 -10.86 23.07 -12.41
CA LEU A 594 -10.30 23.09 -13.77
C LEU A 594 -10.92 24.16 -14.69
N GLY A 595 -11.80 25.01 -14.16
CA GLY A 595 -12.48 26.06 -14.95
C GLY A 595 -13.51 25.51 -15.92
N LYS A 596 -14.09 24.33 -15.64
CA LYS A 596 -15.06 23.62 -16.46
C LYS A 596 -16.42 23.53 -15.77
N TYR A 597 -17.44 23.17 -16.53
CA TYR A 597 -18.79 22.95 -16.03
C TYR A 597 -19.19 21.49 -16.30
N CYS A 598 -20.05 20.96 -15.42
CA CYS A 598 -20.63 19.65 -15.62
C CYS A 598 -21.53 19.67 -16.87
N SER A 599 -21.23 18.80 -17.83
CA SER A 599 -22.09 18.58 -18.99
C SER A 599 -23.26 17.65 -18.68
N ARG A 600 -23.21 16.92 -17.58
CA ARG A 600 -24.30 16.08 -17.10
C ARG A 600 -25.34 16.98 -16.45
N GLY A 601 -26.36 17.33 -17.19
CA GLY A 601 -27.40 18.20 -16.76
C GLY A 601 -28.72 17.47 -16.59
N LEU A 602 -29.49 17.93 -15.62
CA LEU A 602 -30.88 17.54 -15.50
C LEU A 602 -31.73 18.25 -16.52
N GLU A 603 -32.59 17.50 -17.14
CA GLU A 603 -33.69 18.11 -17.87
C GLU A 603 -34.61 18.87 -16.90
N ILE A 604 -34.98 20.07 -17.24
CA ILE A 604 -35.84 20.89 -16.40
C ILE A 604 -37.17 20.19 -16.07
N SER A 605 -37.74 19.42 -17.01
CA SER A 605 -38.94 18.63 -16.78
C SER A 605 -38.81 17.66 -15.61
N LYS A 606 -37.66 17.00 -15.47
CA LYS A 606 -37.41 16.07 -14.37
C LYS A 606 -37.32 16.78 -13.02
N LEU A 607 -36.70 17.97 -12.96
CA LEU A 607 -36.70 18.80 -11.76
C LEU A 607 -38.08 19.29 -11.40
N ALA A 608 -38.84 19.78 -12.40
CA ALA A 608 -40.22 20.25 -12.21
C ALA A 608 -41.14 19.12 -11.73
N ASP A 609 -40.97 17.90 -12.24
CA ASP A 609 -41.70 16.71 -11.77
C ASP A 609 -41.36 16.39 -10.32
N ALA A 610 -40.08 16.44 -9.92
CA ALA A 610 -39.67 16.28 -8.54
C ALA A 610 -40.37 17.31 -7.62
N TYR A 611 -40.37 18.58 -7.99
CA TYR A 611 -40.88 19.64 -7.13
C TYR A 611 -42.42 19.73 -7.17
N GLY A 612 -43.02 19.51 -8.34
CA GLY A 612 -44.45 19.60 -8.56
C GLY A 612 -45.23 18.36 -8.12
N LEU A 613 -44.77 17.19 -8.50
CA LEU A 613 -45.48 15.91 -8.21
C LEU A 613 -45.30 15.44 -6.77
N LYS A 614 -44.48 16.15 -6.01
CA LYS A 614 -44.26 15.84 -4.59
C LYS A 614 -43.87 14.37 -4.33
N ARG A 615 -43.06 13.81 -5.21
CA ARG A 615 -42.53 12.44 -5.06
C ARG A 615 -41.46 12.39 -4.00
N SER A 616 -41.29 11.21 -3.44
CA SER A 616 -40.18 10.94 -2.59
C SER A 616 -38.85 11.00 -3.38
N TRP A 617 -37.79 11.40 -2.70
CA TRP A 617 -36.42 11.35 -3.18
C TRP A 617 -36.07 10.02 -3.84
N VAL A 618 -36.37 8.88 -3.20
CA VAL A 618 -36.06 7.55 -3.72
C VAL A 618 -36.97 7.05 -4.83
N GLU A 619 -38.14 7.68 -5.02
CA GLU A 619 -39.08 7.26 -6.04
C GLU A 619 -38.78 7.85 -7.43
N LEU A 620 -37.91 8.86 -7.49
CA LEU A 620 -37.61 9.56 -8.74
C LEU A 620 -36.66 8.79 -9.64
N GLY A 621 -35.78 7.94 -9.08
CA GLY A 621 -34.91 7.05 -9.82
C GLY A 621 -33.85 7.74 -10.70
N TYR A 622 -33.65 9.05 -10.52
CA TYR A 622 -32.69 9.87 -11.29
C TYR A 622 -31.51 10.24 -10.42
N SER A 623 -30.44 9.50 -10.51
CA SER A 623 -29.23 9.73 -9.71
C SER A 623 -28.64 11.12 -9.88
N GLU A 624 -28.70 11.69 -11.08
CA GLU A 624 -28.21 13.05 -11.36
C GLU A 624 -29.00 14.15 -10.62
N LEU A 625 -30.26 13.91 -10.22
CA LEU A 625 -31.03 14.87 -9.40
C LEU A 625 -30.32 15.13 -8.07
N TYR A 626 -29.84 14.07 -7.41
CA TYR A 626 -29.20 14.15 -6.10
C TYR A 626 -27.86 14.87 -6.16
N MET A 627 -27.12 14.64 -7.23
CA MET A 627 -25.93 15.41 -7.54
C MET A 627 -26.26 16.91 -7.62
N ARG A 628 -27.38 17.28 -8.26
CA ARG A 628 -27.82 18.67 -8.41
C ARG A 628 -28.11 19.31 -7.07
N MET A 629 -28.75 18.61 -6.16
CA MET A 629 -29.02 19.08 -4.80
C MET A 629 -27.73 19.48 -4.08
N GLN A 630 -26.73 18.59 -4.04
CA GLN A 630 -25.43 18.84 -3.42
C GLN A 630 -24.73 20.03 -4.08
N TRP A 631 -24.82 20.11 -5.40
CA TRP A 631 -24.18 21.16 -6.17
C TRP A 631 -24.84 22.54 -5.98
N GLN A 632 -26.17 22.59 -5.75
CA GLN A 632 -26.87 23.83 -5.38
C GLN A 632 -26.41 24.33 -4.00
N LEU A 633 -26.25 23.44 -3.03
CA LEU A 633 -25.70 23.78 -1.71
C LEU A 633 -24.26 24.33 -1.83
N TRP A 634 -23.42 23.66 -2.63
CA TRP A 634 -22.04 24.10 -2.85
C TRP A 634 -21.98 25.48 -3.52
N ASN A 635 -22.74 25.70 -4.59
CA ASN A 635 -22.80 26.97 -5.28
C ASN A 635 -23.25 28.11 -4.36
N TYR A 636 -24.33 27.89 -3.61
CA TYR A 636 -24.88 28.93 -2.74
C TYR A 636 -23.96 29.27 -1.56
N PHE A 637 -23.50 28.28 -0.85
CA PHE A 637 -22.71 28.53 0.35
C PHE A 637 -21.22 28.78 0.03
N HIS A 638 -20.58 27.87 -0.63
CA HIS A 638 -19.13 27.87 -0.81
C HIS A 638 -18.70 28.84 -1.93
N ARG A 639 -19.18 28.60 -3.15
CA ARG A 639 -18.77 29.37 -4.34
C ARG A 639 -19.13 30.86 -4.26
N LEU A 640 -20.33 31.19 -3.82
CA LEU A 640 -20.78 32.56 -3.67
C LEU A 640 -20.26 33.27 -2.42
N GLY A 641 -19.55 32.58 -1.58
CA GLY A 641 -18.94 33.13 -0.35
C GLY A 641 -19.92 33.41 0.77
N ASN A 642 -21.19 32.91 0.68
CA ASN A 642 -22.15 33.02 1.77
C ASN A 642 -21.71 32.27 3.01
N MET A 643 -20.96 31.14 2.82
CA MET A 643 -20.27 30.37 3.82
C MET A 643 -19.14 29.56 3.14
N PRO A 644 -17.94 30.13 2.93
CA PRO A 644 -16.86 29.51 2.16
C PRO A 644 -16.40 28.15 2.67
N ASN A 645 -16.53 27.88 3.98
CA ASN A 645 -16.13 26.63 4.62
C ASN A 645 -17.33 25.68 4.85
N PHE A 646 -18.45 25.87 4.15
CA PHE A 646 -19.66 25.09 4.40
C PHE A 646 -19.44 23.58 4.30
N PHE A 647 -18.86 23.09 3.20
CA PHE A 647 -18.63 21.65 3.04
C PHE A 647 -17.57 21.09 4.00
N PRO A 648 -16.42 21.73 4.22
CA PRO A 648 -15.49 21.34 5.27
C PRO A 648 -16.15 21.19 6.65
N GLU A 649 -16.98 22.15 7.05
CA GLU A 649 -17.71 22.08 8.32
C GLU A 649 -18.84 21.03 8.29
N LEU A 650 -19.50 20.81 7.16
CA LEU A 650 -20.50 19.74 7.02
C LEU A 650 -19.85 18.34 7.13
N PHE A 651 -18.74 18.12 6.46
CA PHE A 651 -17.98 16.86 6.60
C PHE A 651 -17.51 16.65 8.05
N LYS A 652 -17.03 17.70 8.71
CA LYS A 652 -16.63 17.65 10.13
C LYS A 652 -17.79 17.31 11.04
N GLU A 653 -18.97 17.94 10.84
CA GLU A 653 -20.18 17.62 11.58
C GLU A 653 -20.61 16.16 11.39
N LEU A 654 -20.56 15.65 10.16
CA LEU A 654 -20.98 14.30 9.82
C LEU A 654 -19.93 13.23 10.22
N ARG A 655 -18.67 13.61 10.38
CA ARG A 655 -17.67 12.76 11.04
C ARG A 655 -17.92 12.61 12.54
N ALA A 656 -18.34 13.71 13.19
CA ALA A 656 -18.65 13.72 14.61
C ALA A 656 -20.00 13.05 14.92
N ASN A 657 -20.97 13.20 14.03
CA ASN A 657 -22.34 12.68 14.14
C ASN A 657 -22.68 11.88 12.87
N PRO A 658 -22.19 10.65 12.72
CA PRO A 658 -22.34 9.86 11.50
C PRO A 658 -23.81 9.54 11.18
N LEU A 659 -24.11 9.48 9.88
CA LEU A 659 -25.41 9.07 9.38
C LEU A 659 -25.72 7.60 9.73
N THR A 660 -26.99 7.29 9.96
CA THR A 660 -27.44 5.92 10.26
C THR A 660 -27.55 5.11 8.99
N PHE A 661 -26.55 4.32 8.67
CA PHE A 661 -26.47 3.59 7.40
C PHE A 661 -27.58 2.54 7.23
N ASN A 662 -27.98 1.86 8.30
CA ASN A 662 -28.96 0.77 8.25
C ASN A 662 -30.41 1.23 8.01
N ASN A 663 -30.70 2.52 8.13
CA ASN A 663 -31.99 3.12 7.79
C ASN A 663 -31.78 4.36 6.91
N PRO A 664 -31.78 4.19 5.59
CA PRO A 664 -31.54 5.28 4.64
C PRO A 664 -32.53 6.44 4.78
N GLY A 665 -33.81 6.15 5.14
CA GLY A 665 -34.82 7.19 5.38
C GLY A 665 -34.51 8.06 6.61
N LEU A 666 -33.94 7.48 7.66
CA LEU A 666 -33.44 8.25 8.79
C LEU A 666 -32.16 9.03 8.40
N ALA A 667 -31.25 8.41 7.66
CA ALA A 667 -30.02 9.04 7.22
C ALA A 667 -30.27 10.31 6.40
N GLN A 668 -31.20 10.30 5.46
CA GLN A 668 -31.55 11.53 4.69
C GLN A 668 -32.05 12.67 5.59
N LEU A 669 -32.84 12.36 6.61
CA LEU A 669 -33.34 13.39 7.56
C LEU A 669 -32.21 13.88 8.49
N GLN A 670 -31.31 13.01 8.90
CA GLN A 670 -30.09 13.38 9.65
C GLN A 670 -29.20 14.29 8.83
N TYR A 671 -28.98 13.97 7.55
CA TYR A 671 -28.24 14.81 6.62
C TYR A 671 -28.87 16.20 6.52
N ALA A 672 -30.19 16.29 6.29
CA ALA A 672 -30.91 17.56 6.22
C ALA A 672 -30.76 18.40 7.50
N LYS A 673 -30.83 17.78 8.69
CA LYS A 673 -30.58 18.46 9.97
C LYS A 673 -29.14 18.95 10.11
N ALA A 674 -28.15 18.15 9.66
CA ALA A 674 -26.74 18.55 9.70
C ALA A 674 -26.49 19.77 8.79
N VAL A 675 -27.10 19.79 7.60
CA VAL A 675 -27.06 20.97 6.70
C VAL A 675 -27.64 22.20 7.38
N CYS A 676 -28.83 22.10 8.03
CA CYS A 676 -29.42 23.23 8.77
C CYS A 676 -28.50 23.71 9.90
N LYS A 677 -27.91 22.79 10.65
CA LYS A 677 -27.00 23.09 11.76
C LYS A 677 -25.78 23.88 11.27
N VAL A 678 -25.12 23.37 10.23
CA VAL A 678 -23.90 23.98 9.68
C VAL A 678 -24.21 25.32 9.03
N ALA A 679 -25.29 25.40 8.23
CA ALA A 679 -25.73 26.64 7.59
C ALA A 679 -26.27 27.68 8.58
N ASN A 680 -26.64 27.27 9.78
CA ASN A 680 -27.40 28.05 10.75
C ASN A 680 -28.68 28.69 10.10
N MET A 681 -29.38 27.85 9.32
CA MET A 681 -30.56 28.26 8.55
C MET A 681 -31.61 27.16 8.59
N ASP A 682 -32.88 27.58 8.55
CA ASP A 682 -34.00 26.70 8.26
C ASP A 682 -34.03 26.35 6.76
N MET A 683 -33.60 25.10 6.47
CA MET A 683 -33.57 24.57 5.10
C MET A 683 -34.80 23.74 4.75
N THR A 684 -35.88 23.85 5.52
CA THR A 684 -37.09 23.03 5.35
C THR A 684 -37.65 23.12 3.93
N GLU A 685 -37.80 24.33 3.37
CA GLU A 685 -38.34 24.49 2.00
C GLU A 685 -37.44 23.84 0.95
N PHE A 686 -36.13 23.95 1.08
CA PHE A 686 -35.16 23.32 0.18
C PHE A 686 -35.30 21.80 0.16
N PHE A 687 -35.27 21.15 1.34
CA PHE A 687 -35.39 19.70 1.43
C PHE A 687 -36.82 19.20 1.13
N GLU A 688 -37.83 20.01 1.37
CA GLU A 688 -39.22 19.67 0.96
C GLU A 688 -39.32 19.59 -0.55
N ARG A 689 -38.72 20.55 -1.30
CA ARG A 689 -38.65 20.54 -2.77
C ARG A 689 -37.91 19.33 -3.31
N TRP A 690 -36.84 18.92 -2.62
CA TRP A 690 -36.08 17.72 -2.95
C TRP A 690 -36.74 16.41 -2.48
N GLY A 691 -37.96 16.45 -1.91
CA GLY A 691 -38.76 15.27 -1.57
C GLY A 691 -38.35 14.55 -0.28
N PHE A 692 -37.55 15.19 0.60
CA PHE A 692 -37.05 14.56 1.84
C PHE A 692 -38.17 14.32 2.86
N PHE A 693 -39.23 15.12 2.85
CA PHE A 693 -40.34 15.02 3.80
C PHE A 693 -41.55 14.33 3.16
N ARG A 694 -41.32 13.17 2.58
CA ARG A 694 -42.33 12.27 2.05
C ARG A 694 -42.35 10.99 2.82
N GLU A 695 -43.52 10.50 3.15
CA GLU A 695 -43.65 9.17 3.74
C GLU A 695 -43.24 8.11 2.71
N VAL A 696 -42.30 7.24 3.12
CA VAL A 696 -41.79 6.14 2.32
C VAL A 696 -41.68 4.91 3.20
N MET A 697 -42.07 3.76 2.68
CA MET A 697 -41.91 2.47 3.32
C MET A 697 -41.51 1.44 2.25
N LEU A 698 -40.22 1.30 2.03
CA LEU A 698 -39.63 0.31 1.13
C LEU A 698 -38.89 -0.74 1.98
N MET A 699 -39.41 -1.96 2.04
CA MET A 699 -38.88 -3.03 2.88
C MET A 699 -37.62 -3.69 2.31
N ASN A 700 -37.41 -3.60 0.98
CA ASN A 700 -36.27 -4.22 0.28
C ASN A 700 -35.70 -3.21 -0.75
N TYR A 701 -35.24 -2.07 -0.24
CA TYR A 701 -34.54 -1.11 -1.10
C TYR A 701 -33.13 -1.61 -1.39
N GLU A 702 -32.75 -1.65 -2.66
CA GLU A 702 -31.46 -2.18 -3.10
C GLU A 702 -30.54 -1.04 -3.54
N ASP A 703 -29.37 -0.93 -2.89
CA ASP A 703 -28.25 -0.06 -3.29
C ASP A 703 -26.96 -0.65 -2.71
N TYR A 704 -26.26 -1.52 -3.46
CA TYR A 704 -25.09 -2.32 -3.00
C TYR A 704 -25.34 -3.11 -1.70
N GLY A 705 -26.61 -3.38 -1.42
CA GLY A 705 -27.11 -4.08 -0.26
C GLY A 705 -28.63 -3.99 -0.20
N LYS A 706 -29.25 -4.63 0.78
CA LYS A 706 -30.70 -4.60 0.99
C LYS A 706 -31.02 -3.86 2.28
N TYR A 707 -31.89 -2.87 2.19
CA TYR A 707 -32.20 -1.94 3.28
C TYR A 707 -33.70 -1.78 3.48
N MET A 708 -34.08 -1.43 4.70
CA MET A 708 -35.42 -0.92 4.99
C MET A 708 -35.40 0.61 4.91
N TYR A 709 -35.91 1.16 3.83
CA TYR A 709 -35.98 2.62 3.64
C TYR A 709 -37.31 3.13 4.22
N ILE A 710 -37.27 3.70 5.41
CA ILE A 710 -38.47 4.15 6.12
C ILE A 710 -38.36 5.62 6.47
N VAL A 711 -39.37 6.40 6.00
CA VAL A 711 -39.64 7.78 6.42
C VAL A 711 -41.12 7.83 6.78
N ASN A 712 -41.43 8.06 8.04
CA ASN A 712 -42.79 8.20 8.50
C ASN A 712 -43.10 9.64 8.97
N GLN A 713 -44.38 9.97 9.14
CA GLN A 713 -44.82 11.32 9.54
C GLN A 713 -44.16 11.79 10.85
N GLY A 714 -44.01 10.91 11.86
CA GLY A 714 -43.37 11.28 13.14
C GLY A 714 -41.92 11.68 12.97
N MET A 715 -41.13 11.00 12.07
CA MET A 715 -39.77 11.37 11.74
C MET A 715 -39.69 12.71 11.00
N ILE A 716 -40.64 12.95 10.07
CA ILE A 716 -40.76 14.21 9.33
C ILE A 716 -41.04 15.37 10.29
N ASP A 717 -42.04 15.20 11.18
CA ASP A 717 -42.41 16.24 12.14
C ASP A 717 -41.26 16.61 13.07
N GLN A 718 -40.55 15.60 13.60
CA GLN A 718 -39.35 15.82 14.43
C GLN A 718 -38.25 16.56 13.65
N ALA A 719 -38.05 16.24 12.39
CA ALA A 719 -37.07 16.94 11.56
C ALA A 719 -37.48 18.39 11.31
N LYS A 720 -38.74 18.65 10.94
CA LYS A 720 -39.26 19.99 10.72
C LYS A 720 -39.26 20.87 12.00
N VAL A 721 -39.60 20.30 13.15
CA VAL A 721 -39.52 20.99 14.45
C VAL A 721 -38.06 21.41 14.73
N TYR A 722 -37.11 20.53 14.51
CA TYR A 722 -35.67 20.86 14.68
C TYR A 722 -35.23 21.97 13.73
N MET A 723 -35.57 21.87 12.43
CA MET A 723 -35.21 22.88 11.44
C MET A 723 -35.82 24.26 11.70
N ALA A 724 -37.07 24.32 12.20
CA ALA A 724 -37.75 25.53 12.56
C ALA A 724 -37.14 26.28 13.76
N THR A 725 -36.19 25.67 14.48
CA THR A 725 -35.44 26.38 15.54
C THR A 725 -34.49 27.44 14.96
N PHE A 726 -34.12 27.33 13.69
CA PHE A 726 -33.29 28.32 13.00
C PHE A 726 -34.14 29.48 12.46
N SER A 727 -33.82 30.69 12.88
CA SER A 727 -34.63 31.89 12.56
C SER A 727 -34.46 32.36 11.12
N LYS A 728 -33.30 32.13 10.51
CA LYS A 728 -33.02 32.53 9.13
C LYS A 728 -33.49 31.42 8.19
N LYS A 729 -34.35 31.79 7.23
CA LYS A 729 -34.83 30.87 6.18
C LYS A 729 -33.91 30.88 4.98
N VAL A 730 -33.74 29.75 4.34
CA VAL A 730 -33.02 29.65 3.06
C VAL A 730 -33.84 30.31 1.95
N PRO A 731 -33.22 31.08 1.05
CA PRO A 731 -33.89 31.54 -0.17
C PRO A 731 -34.12 30.35 -1.13
N PRO A 732 -34.89 30.54 -2.25
CA PRO A 732 -35.24 29.45 -3.16
C PRO A 732 -34.06 28.98 -4.03
N ILE A 733 -32.98 28.52 -3.38
CA ILE A 733 -31.73 28.05 -4.03
C ILE A 733 -31.91 26.75 -4.84
N TYR A 734 -33.06 26.07 -4.67
CA TYR A 734 -33.45 24.94 -5.50
C TYR A 734 -33.71 25.31 -6.96
N TYR A 735 -33.79 26.61 -7.30
CA TYR A 735 -33.82 27.13 -8.66
C TYR A 735 -32.46 27.54 -9.22
N LEU A 736 -31.42 27.52 -8.40
CA LEU A 736 -30.08 27.96 -8.77
C LEU A 736 -29.54 27.18 -9.97
N GLU A 737 -29.07 27.92 -10.97
CA GLU A 737 -28.46 27.40 -12.18
C GLU A 737 -27.08 28.03 -12.40
N ASP A 738 -26.05 27.24 -12.54
CA ASP A 738 -24.66 27.68 -12.72
C ASP A 738 -24.11 27.44 -14.13
N ARG A 739 -24.85 26.72 -14.97
CA ARG A 739 -24.46 26.49 -16.37
C ARG A 739 -24.80 27.72 -17.22
N LYS A 740 -23.97 27.99 -18.21
CA LYS A 740 -24.14 29.11 -19.11
C LYS A 740 -24.85 28.67 -20.41
N ASN A 741 -25.51 29.61 -21.09
CA ASN A 741 -26.00 29.38 -22.44
C ASN A 741 -24.82 28.95 -23.34
N GLY A 742 -25.05 27.95 -24.16
CA GLY A 742 -24.04 27.32 -25.00
C GLY A 742 -23.28 26.14 -24.37
N ASP A 743 -23.46 25.86 -23.07
CA ASP A 743 -23.01 24.63 -22.46
C ASP A 743 -23.86 23.44 -22.95
N VAL A 744 -23.28 22.25 -22.97
CA VAL A 744 -24.02 21.04 -23.38
C VAL A 744 -25.25 20.84 -22.50
N GLY A 745 -26.42 20.64 -23.13
CA GLY A 745 -27.70 20.44 -22.45
C GLY A 745 -28.34 21.69 -21.86
N ILE A 746 -27.83 22.88 -22.18
CA ILE A 746 -28.44 24.16 -21.79
C ILE A 746 -29.06 24.83 -23.01
N GLU A 747 -30.32 25.13 -22.86
CA GLU A 747 -31.06 25.91 -23.85
C GLU A 747 -30.80 27.41 -23.69
N ASP A 748 -31.09 28.18 -24.74
CA ASP A 748 -31.03 29.64 -24.69
C ASP A 748 -32.09 30.24 -23.75
N TYR A 749 -31.87 31.49 -23.33
CA TYR A 749 -32.83 32.28 -22.51
C TYR A 749 -33.10 31.72 -21.11
N LYS A 750 -32.17 31.01 -20.47
CA LYS A 750 -32.32 30.63 -19.07
C LYS A 750 -32.18 31.82 -18.13
N VAL A 751 -32.85 31.71 -17.00
CA VAL A 751 -32.70 32.59 -15.83
C VAL A 751 -32.21 31.81 -14.64
N GLY A 752 -31.98 32.41 -13.49
CA GLY A 752 -31.55 31.76 -12.27
C GLY A 752 -30.03 31.66 -12.13
N ASP A 753 -29.29 32.58 -12.75
CA ASP A 753 -27.81 32.63 -12.64
C ASP A 753 -27.36 32.62 -11.18
N VAL A 754 -26.30 31.91 -10.93
CA VAL A 754 -25.69 31.76 -9.59
C VAL A 754 -25.38 33.11 -8.96
N GLY A 755 -24.96 34.12 -9.75
CA GLY A 755 -24.67 35.46 -9.28
C GLY A 755 -25.87 36.21 -8.67
N TYR A 756 -27.10 35.79 -8.96
CA TYR A 756 -28.30 36.39 -8.38
C TYR A 756 -28.49 36.07 -6.90
N TYR A 757 -27.75 35.07 -6.37
CA TYR A 757 -27.84 34.61 -4.97
C TYR A 757 -26.70 35.11 -4.09
N THR A 758 -25.90 36.09 -4.53
CA THR A 758 -24.84 36.67 -3.70
C THR A 758 -25.40 37.43 -2.51
N GLN A 759 -24.59 37.67 -1.48
CA GLN A 759 -24.97 38.54 -0.35
C GLN A 759 -25.24 39.98 -0.78
N PHE A 760 -24.89 40.35 -2.01
CA PHE A 760 -25.19 41.65 -2.63
C PHE A 760 -26.46 41.63 -3.52
N GLN A 761 -27.33 40.64 -3.28
CA GLN A 761 -28.57 40.40 -4.08
C GLN A 761 -29.50 41.59 -4.14
N ASP A 762 -29.44 42.56 -3.26
CA ASP A 762 -30.29 43.75 -3.29
C ASP A 762 -30.25 44.51 -4.61
N ASN A 763 -29.21 44.25 -5.43
CA ASN A 763 -29.06 44.84 -6.75
C ASN A 763 -29.76 44.06 -7.87
N VAL A 764 -30.20 42.82 -7.61
CA VAL A 764 -30.81 41.94 -8.62
C VAL A 764 -32.30 41.76 -8.26
N LYS A 765 -33.09 42.81 -8.50
CA LYS A 765 -34.54 42.79 -8.30
C LYS A 765 -35.24 42.86 -9.65
N ILE A 766 -36.39 42.21 -9.76
CA ILE A 766 -37.23 42.31 -10.93
C ILE A 766 -37.74 43.75 -11.00
N THR A 767 -37.37 44.46 -12.05
CA THR A 767 -37.82 45.81 -12.32
C THR A 767 -38.98 45.80 -13.29
N GLY A 768 -40.08 46.50 -12.95
CA GLY A 768 -41.30 46.48 -13.73
C GLY A 768 -42.19 45.28 -13.46
N THR A 769 -43.20 45.09 -14.27
CA THR A 769 -44.11 43.94 -14.21
C THR A 769 -43.71 42.93 -15.28
N PRO A 770 -43.30 41.73 -14.94
CA PRO A 770 -43.10 40.66 -15.91
C PRO A 770 -44.43 40.31 -16.59
N THR A 771 -44.38 40.11 -17.90
CA THR A 771 -45.56 39.74 -18.70
C THR A 771 -45.29 38.39 -19.40
N TYR A 772 -46.34 37.72 -19.80
CA TYR A 772 -46.23 36.49 -20.59
C TYR A 772 -47.23 36.48 -21.75
N LYS A 773 -46.85 35.73 -22.80
CA LYS A 773 -47.71 35.34 -23.89
C LYS A 773 -47.79 33.84 -23.97
N LEU A 774 -49.00 33.30 -23.92
CA LEU A 774 -49.26 31.89 -24.07
C LEU A 774 -49.83 31.61 -25.48
N SER A 775 -49.15 30.73 -26.24
CA SER A 775 -49.57 30.25 -27.53
C SER A 775 -49.63 28.72 -27.53
N GLY A 776 -50.83 28.18 -27.33
CA GLY A 776 -50.99 26.77 -26.98
C GLY A 776 -50.32 26.47 -25.63
N SER A 777 -49.33 25.59 -25.60
CA SER A 777 -48.55 25.33 -24.42
C SER A 777 -47.20 26.07 -24.36
N LYS A 778 -46.85 26.82 -25.41
CA LYS A 778 -45.63 27.62 -25.45
C LYS A 778 -45.83 28.95 -24.74
N ILE A 779 -45.11 29.18 -23.65
CA ILE A 779 -45.04 30.43 -22.92
C ILE A 779 -43.79 31.22 -23.33
N THR A 780 -43.96 32.54 -23.52
CA THR A 780 -42.85 33.49 -23.73
C THR A 780 -42.97 34.57 -22.68
N VAL A 781 -41.89 34.86 -21.96
CA VAL A 781 -41.86 35.84 -20.87
C VAL A 781 -41.09 37.07 -21.30
N ASN A 782 -41.66 38.24 -21.03
CA ASN A 782 -41.02 39.55 -21.20
C ASN A 782 -40.77 40.18 -19.83
N ASN A 783 -39.70 40.98 -19.71
CA ASN A 783 -39.29 41.66 -18.47
C ASN A 783 -39.02 40.71 -17.30
N GLY A 784 -38.61 39.46 -17.60
CA GLY A 784 -38.33 38.42 -16.60
C GLY A 784 -36.86 38.04 -16.41
N THR A 785 -35.92 38.74 -17.03
CA THR A 785 -34.49 38.37 -17.04
C THR A 785 -33.83 38.36 -15.65
N GLN A 786 -34.38 39.11 -14.69
CA GLN A 786 -33.89 39.17 -13.29
C GLN A 786 -34.60 38.18 -12.37
N ALA A 787 -35.47 37.33 -12.90
CA ALA A 787 -36.04 36.22 -12.15
C ALA A 787 -35.04 35.09 -12.00
N VAL A 788 -35.20 34.27 -10.97
CA VAL A 788 -34.45 33.01 -10.83
C VAL A 788 -35.25 31.83 -11.38
N ALA A 789 -36.57 31.93 -11.44
CA ALA A 789 -37.46 30.96 -12.08
C ALA A 789 -38.82 31.60 -12.34
N PHE A 790 -39.64 30.88 -13.12
CA PHE A 790 -41.06 31.16 -13.31
C PHE A 790 -41.86 29.99 -12.79
N GLU A 791 -42.86 30.29 -11.93
CA GLU A 791 -43.71 29.29 -11.30
C GLU A 791 -45.13 29.29 -11.92
N VAL A 792 -45.67 28.10 -12.10
CA VAL A 792 -47.09 27.87 -12.39
C VAL A 792 -47.75 27.42 -11.10
N ARG A 793 -48.66 28.24 -10.55
CA ARG A 793 -49.32 27.95 -9.28
C ARG A 793 -50.81 27.96 -9.41
N LYS A 794 -51.51 27.24 -8.53
CA LYS A 794 -52.95 27.21 -8.44
C LYS A 794 -53.45 28.32 -7.52
N GLY A 795 -54.29 29.20 -8.04
CA GLY A 795 -54.99 30.24 -7.27
C GLY A 795 -54.17 31.50 -6.96
N ASN A 796 -53.16 31.44 -6.08
CA ASN A 796 -52.36 32.59 -5.67
C ASN A 796 -50.87 32.22 -5.43
N GLU A 797 -50.03 33.16 -5.00
CA GLU A 797 -48.61 32.99 -4.75
C GLU A 797 -48.24 31.92 -3.71
N ASN A 798 -49.20 31.64 -2.81
CA ASN A 798 -49.08 30.60 -1.80
C ASN A 798 -49.76 29.28 -2.20
N GLY A 799 -50.41 29.25 -3.34
CA GLY A 799 -51.11 28.11 -3.89
C GLY A 799 -50.15 26.98 -4.28
N GLU A 800 -50.70 25.84 -4.61
CA GLU A 800 -49.93 24.68 -5.01
C GLU A 800 -49.02 25.00 -6.21
N LEU A 801 -47.74 24.69 -6.11
CA LEU A 801 -46.78 24.74 -7.21
C LEU A 801 -47.06 23.53 -8.13
N LEU A 802 -47.54 23.81 -9.33
CA LEU A 802 -47.83 22.80 -10.35
C LEU A 802 -46.64 22.51 -11.24
N TYR A 803 -45.88 23.59 -11.56
CA TYR A 803 -44.69 23.48 -12.41
C TYR A 803 -43.78 24.69 -12.24
N PHE A 804 -42.52 24.56 -12.71
CA PHE A 804 -41.63 25.70 -12.84
C PHE A 804 -40.76 25.56 -14.10
N PHE A 805 -40.25 26.67 -14.57
CA PHE A 805 -39.25 26.72 -15.65
C PHE A 805 -38.32 27.92 -15.44
N ASN A 806 -37.17 27.90 -16.06
CA ASN A 806 -36.16 28.96 -15.92
C ASN A 806 -35.67 29.51 -17.28
N PHE A 807 -36.51 29.43 -18.30
CA PHE A 807 -36.25 29.97 -19.63
C PHE A 807 -37.25 31.06 -19.96
N LEU A 808 -36.86 32.11 -20.71
CA LEU A 808 -37.76 33.14 -21.16
C LEU A 808 -38.75 32.65 -22.25
N SER A 809 -38.46 31.52 -22.88
CA SER A 809 -39.40 30.82 -23.77
C SER A 809 -39.36 29.32 -23.44
N TYR A 810 -40.53 28.76 -23.16
CA TYR A 810 -40.63 27.36 -22.73
C TYR A 810 -41.93 26.72 -23.19
N THR A 811 -41.94 25.42 -23.42
CA THR A 811 -43.15 24.64 -23.72
C THR A 811 -43.60 23.90 -22.47
N LEU A 812 -44.67 24.33 -21.87
CA LEU A 812 -45.24 23.72 -20.66
C LEU A 812 -45.90 22.38 -20.98
N PRO A 813 -45.87 21.41 -20.07
CA PRO A 813 -46.72 20.24 -20.17
C PRO A 813 -48.17 20.62 -20.17
N GLN A 814 -48.95 20.05 -21.08
CA GLN A 814 -50.39 20.35 -21.20
C GLN A 814 -51.16 20.07 -19.89
N THR A 815 -50.67 19.13 -19.10
CA THR A 815 -51.25 18.70 -17.81
C THR A 815 -51.23 19.78 -16.74
N VAL A 816 -50.38 20.81 -16.85
CA VAL A 816 -50.29 21.91 -15.87
C VAL A 816 -51.12 23.11 -16.24
N LEU A 817 -51.67 23.16 -17.47
CA LEU A 817 -52.52 24.22 -17.95
C LEU A 817 -53.98 23.93 -17.58
N VAL A 818 -54.30 24.07 -16.29
CA VAL A 818 -55.62 23.84 -15.71
C VAL A 818 -56.28 25.17 -15.31
N ASP A 819 -57.60 25.15 -15.11
CA ASP A 819 -58.31 26.37 -14.69
C ASP A 819 -57.82 26.92 -13.36
N GLY A 820 -57.71 28.24 -13.26
CA GLY A 820 -57.30 28.96 -12.05
C GLY A 820 -55.81 28.98 -11.79
N ILE A 821 -54.96 28.66 -12.77
CA ILE A 821 -53.53 28.85 -12.67
C ILE A 821 -53.13 30.31 -12.76
N LYS A 822 -52.05 30.66 -12.13
CA LYS A 822 -51.33 31.92 -12.24
C LYS A 822 -49.86 31.71 -12.44
N PHE A 823 -49.22 32.64 -13.12
CA PHE A 823 -47.78 32.63 -13.37
C PHE A 823 -47.07 33.64 -12.48
N TYR A 824 -45.98 33.26 -11.88
CA TYR A 824 -45.17 34.09 -11.01
C TYR A 824 -43.72 34.12 -11.46
N ALA A 825 -43.14 35.32 -11.51
CA ALA A 825 -41.67 35.45 -11.59
C ALA A 825 -41.10 35.51 -10.17
N VAL A 826 -40.10 34.69 -9.89
CA VAL A 826 -39.48 34.53 -8.57
C VAL A 826 -38.15 35.26 -8.51
N GLN A 827 -37.96 36.13 -7.52
CA GLN A 827 -36.66 36.75 -7.18
C GLN A 827 -35.80 35.83 -6.36
N ALA A 828 -34.51 36.09 -6.33
CA ALA A 828 -33.54 35.31 -5.54
C ALA A 828 -33.83 35.34 -4.03
N ASP A 829 -34.47 36.40 -3.51
CA ASP A 829 -34.91 36.51 -2.10
C ASP A 829 -36.20 35.75 -1.79
N GLY A 830 -36.82 35.11 -2.80
CA GLY A 830 -38.08 34.37 -2.66
C GLY A 830 -39.34 35.17 -2.92
N LYS A 831 -39.27 36.49 -3.20
CA LYS A 831 -40.43 37.30 -3.57
C LYS A 831 -40.98 36.80 -4.89
N ARG A 832 -42.32 36.62 -4.96
CA ARG A 832 -43.09 36.22 -6.12
C ARG A 832 -43.83 37.41 -6.68
N ILE A 833 -43.69 37.67 -7.95
CA ILE A 833 -44.37 38.75 -8.66
C ILE A 833 -45.32 38.13 -9.68
N GLU A 834 -46.61 38.36 -9.55
CA GLU A 834 -47.62 37.85 -10.47
C GLU A 834 -47.37 38.44 -11.87
N MET A 835 -47.32 37.58 -12.88
CA MET A 835 -47.10 37.95 -14.26
C MET A 835 -48.44 38.32 -14.92
N LYS A 836 -48.44 39.30 -15.80
CA LYS A 836 -49.65 39.69 -16.55
C LYS A 836 -49.60 39.10 -17.96
N GLU A 837 -50.73 38.63 -18.43
CA GLU A 837 -50.88 38.19 -19.82
C GLU A 837 -50.87 39.40 -20.77
N GLU A 838 -50.17 39.30 -21.91
CA GLU A 838 -50.08 40.32 -22.97
C GLU A 838 -51.22 40.22 -23.95
#